data_7284a445932a440044c6d506079bf186
#
_entry.id   7284a445932a440044c6d506079bf186
#
_cell.length_a   1.000
_cell.length_b   1.000
_cell.length_c   1.000
_cell.angle_alpha   90.00
_cell.angle_beta   90.00
_cell.angle_gamma   90.00
#
_symmetry.space_group_name_H-M   'P 1'
#
loop_
_entity.id
_entity.type
_entity.pdbx_description
1 polymer ?
#
loop_
_entity_poly.entity_id
_entity_poly.type
_entity_poly.pdbx_seq_one_letter_code
_entity_poly.pdbx_strand_id
1 'polypeptide(L)'
;MFAPLGGILFAVWFVLFARRLGERMGFRMGWIGFVVGGWMMLVLATIVFTAVYLTGWVNGIVAWTSLAAVSACAYFFPHLDQRSTNTETTAKADLSVPLLFVFAIGDLWLLTTCLLSRTDIALVSPWNVLPSTTFLIYLLTTVALWSFLRTAPKVIGLVGISLHVFAAIAVSLFVYGVGFGFDPFIHRAIVQTIVADGGLTPFSLLYSGQYAFLSFTHVLTGISIRLLDLWLIPLLVSIFLPTLFYVAMTTAWKQRPRESLVVLPLLLFVPFLPFTFTVPYHLALIAFLVTLLFLPSIGTGVGRVIVFGSAITSLFFHPLIGIPACVLAVGGWLYVRSQRRLSVGVLVAFFLACSVPIGYGVHSLLQGGDVLTIQNPWLHRDGFLALFRDPFPVEERRVHWWWNILHAVGRIGPWITMIVAVLVVRSKETRAWRLFIGMILVGFIGCLALLSTSFVFEDIISYEQLEFALRLRHALPYLGLPFLCVAVSSLLAHRKDWLSLGPIVAASVLLTVSWYVTYPTDDPKAYGFGPSVSEADVRAVHVVEELSGSEPYIALSNQMTSAAHLQEFGFAKTIDKNGKNMLYYPVPTGGDLYRFYEEIVEGSFVEDTMQRAMEFAGVSQGYFLLSGYWWGAEPLSHILKAAADQTIIVGNRELFIYRFSRKL
;
A
#
# COMPACT_ATOMS: atom_id res chain seq x y z
N MET A 1 -32.14 -6.10 3.84
CA MET A 1 -32.64 -6.80 2.64
C MET A 1 -32.22 -6.14 1.30
N PHE A 2 -31.94 -4.84 1.22
CA PHE A 2 -31.58 -4.13 -0.01
C PHE A 2 -30.09 -4.04 -0.37
N ALA A 3 -29.18 -4.37 0.56
CA ALA A 3 -27.73 -4.26 0.33
C ALA A 3 -27.21 -5.05 -0.89
N PRO A 4 -27.62 -6.30 -1.16
CA PRO A 4 -27.17 -7.03 -2.35
C PRO A 4 -27.60 -6.37 -3.66
N LEU A 5 -28.79 -5.75 -3.68
CA LEU A 5 -29.32 -5.06 -4.85
C LEU A 5 -28.51 -3.79 -5.16
N GLY A 6 -28.16 -3.01 -4.12
CA GLY A 6 -27.31 -1.82 -4.28
C GLY A 6 -25.95 -2.16 -4.87
N GLY A 7 -25.30 -3.21 -4.38
CA GLY A 7 -24.03 -3.70 -4.93
C GLY A 7 -24.13 -4.14 -6.39
N ILE A 8 -25.18 -4.86 -6.76
CA ILE A 8 -25.41 -5.30 -8.16
C ILE A 8 -25.64 -4.09 -9.06
N LEU A 9 -26.51 -3.15 -8.66
CA LEU A 9 -26.78 -1.94 -9.43
C LEU A 9 -25.52 -1.09 -9.64
N PHE A 10 -24.71 -0.95 -8.59
CA PHE A 10 -23.43 -0.24 -8.68
C PHE A 10 -22.45 -0.95 -9.63
N ALA A 11 -22.35 -2.28 -9.57
CA ALA A 11 -21.50 -3.04 -10.47
C ALA A 11 -21.96 -2.90 -11.93
N VAL A 12 -23.24 -2.99 -12.22
CA VAL A 12 -23.81 -2.77 -13.56
C VAL A 12 -23.53 -1.34 -14.04
N TRP A 13 -23.79 -0.35 -13.20
CA TRP A 13 -23.49 1.04 -13.48
C TRP A 13 -22.01 1.22 -13.82
N PHE A 14 -21.10 0.69 -12.97
CA PHE A 14 -19.67 0.79 -13.18
C PHE A 14 -19.25 0.18 -14.52
N VAL A 15 -19.73 -1.00 -14.86
CA VAL A 15 -19.41 -1.68 -16.13
C VAL A 15 -19.85 -0.87 -17.33
N LEU A 16 -21.08 -0.31 -17.29
CA LEU A 16 -21.63 0.47 -18.40
C LEU A 16 -20.84 1.76 -18.65
N PHE A 17 -20.57 2.52 -17.57
CA PHE A 17 -19.84 3.78 -17.68
C PHE A 17 -18.35 3.57 -17.94
N ALA A 18 -17.73 2.54 -17.39
CA ALA A 18 -16.35 2.17 -17.69
C ALA A 18 -16.15 1.85 -19.18
N ARG A 19 -17.05 1.06 -19.77
CA ARG A 19 -17.02 0.79 -21.22
C ARG A 19 -17.15 2.06 -22.04
N ARG A 20 -18.18 2.87 -21.72
CA ARG A 20 -18.42 4.12 -22.43
C ARG A 20 -17.22 5.08 -22.37
N LEU A 21 -16.64 5.23 -21.17
CA LEU A 21 -15.50 6.11 -20.98
C LEU A 21 -14.26 5.61 -21.74
N GLY A 22 -14.01 4.30 -21.73
CA GLY A 22 -12.95 3.70 -22.52
C GLY A 22 -13.10 3.95 -24.03
N GLU A 23 -14.33 3.86 -24.55
CA GLU A 23 -14.65 4.18 -25.95
C GLU A 23 -14.44 5.67 -26.26
N ARG A 24 -14.88 6.57 -25.37
CA ARG A 24 -14.64 8.02 -25.51
C ARG A 24 -13.16 8.37 -25.50
N MET A 25 -12.34 7.60 -24.80
CA MET A 25 -10.88 7.72 -24.81
C MET A 25 -10.21 7.03 -26.02
N GLY A 26 -10.97 6.52 -26.98
CA GLY A 26 -10.48 5.92 -28.20
C GLY A 26 -9.99 4.47 -28.06
N PHE A 27 -10.31 3.78 -26.96
CA PHE A 27 -10.05 2.36 -26.83
C PHE A 27 -11.23 1.56 -27.39
N ARG A 28 -10.93 0.55 -28.21
CA ARG A 28 -12.00 -0.32 -28.78
C ARG A 28 -12.77 -1.04 -27.68
N MET A 29 -14.06 -1.36 -27.94
CA MET A 29 -14.86 -2.23 -27.10
C MET A 29 -14.10 -3.53 -26.79
N GLY A 30 -14.17 -3.96 -25.52
CA GLY A 30 -13.53 -5.16 -25.02
C GLY A 30 -12.81 -4.94 -23.68
N TRP A 31 -12.02 -5.91 -23.27
CA TRP A 31 -11.33 -5.90 -21.97
C TRP A 31 -10.47 -4.66 -21.74
N ILE A 32 -9.67 -4.26 -22.72
CA ILE A 32 -8.77 -3.09 -22.59
C ILE A 32 -9.56 -1.81 -22.41
N GLY A 33 -10.58 -1.58 -23.22
CA GLY A 33 -11.45 -0.39 -23.11
C GLY A 33 -12.17 -0.35 -21.76
N PHE A 34 -12.67 -1.51 -21.31
CA PHE A 34 -13.28 -1.64 -19.98
C PHE A 34 -12.31 -1.29 -18.86
N VAL A 35 -11.08 -1.80 -18.88
CA VAL A 35 -10.10 -1.57 -17.80
C VAL A 35 -9.61 -0.12 -17.78
N VAL A 36 -9.26 0.46 -18.94
CA VAL A 36 -8.85 1.87 -19.00
C VAL A 36 -9.97 2.81 -18.58
N GLY A 37 -11.18 2.58 -19.10
CA GLY A 37 -12.35 3.35 -18.71
C GLY A 37 -12.72 3.16 -17.25
N GLY A 38 -12.61 1.95 -16.73
CA GLY A 38 -12.82 1.61 -15.31
C GLY A 38 -11.84 2.33 -14.38
N TRP A 39 -10.57 2.37 -14.75
CA TRP A 39 -9.58 3.17 -14.03
C TRP A 39 -9.98 4.66 -14.00
N MET A 40 -10.38 5.20 -15.13
CA MET A 40 -10.82 6.60 -15.19
C MET A 40 -12.12 6.86 -14.46
N MET A 41 -13.03 5.88 -14.36
CA MET A 41 -14.21 5.95 -13.50
C MET A 41 -13.81 6.03 -12.02
N LEU A 42 -12.84 5.24 -11.59
CA LEU A 42 -12.29 5.31 -10.21
C LEU A 42 -11.65 6.68 -9.95
N VAL A 43 -10.89 7.21 -10.91
CA VAL A 43 -10.31 8.57 -10.83
C VAL A 43 -11.40 9.62 -10.68
N LEU A 44 -12.40 9.62 -11.54
CA LEU A 44 -13.52 10.57 -11.49
C LEU A 44 -14.31 10.43 -10.19
N ALA A 45 -14.60 9.20 -9.78
CA ALA A 45 -15.32 8.96 -8.52
C ALA A 45 -14.50 9.47 -7.32
N THR A 46 -13.20 9.18 -7.25
CA THR A 46 -12.35 9.69 -6.18
C THR A 46 -12.33 11.22 -6.13
N ILE A 47 -12.18 11.89 -7.28
CA ILE A 47 -12.14 13.36 -7.34
C ILE A 47 -13.47 13.96 -6.90
N VAL A 48 -14.61 13.48 -7.44
CA VAL A 48 -15.94 14.00 -7.12
C VAL A 48 -16.32 13.71 -5.67
N PHE A 49 -16.11 12.47 -5.22
CA PHE A 49 -16.41 12.07 -3.84
C PHE A 49 -15.56 12.86 -2.84
N THR A 50 -14.26 13.06 -3.13
CA THR A 50 -13.40 13.87 -2.27
C THR A 50 -13.85 15.33 -2.23
N ALA A 51 -14.17 15.94 -3.38
CA ALA A 51 -14.65 17.31 -3.43
C ALA A 51 -15.93 17.51 -2.60
N VAL A 52 -16.84 16.55 -2.66
CA VAL A 52 -18.07 16.58 -1.88
C VAL A 52 -17.80 16.28 -0.40
N TYR A 53 -16.97 15.29 -0.09
CA TYR A 53 -16.55 14.98 1.28
C TYR A 53 -15.97 16.22 2.00
N LEU A 54 -15.18 17.03 1.31
CA LEU A 54 -14.62 18.27 1.85
C LEU A 54 -15.66 19.33 2.18
N THR A 55 -16.92 19.18 1.76
CA THR A 55 -18.02 20.04 2.21
C THR A 55 -18.61 19.61 3.56
N GLY A 56 -18.17 18.48 4.12
CA GLY A 56 -18.61 17.95 5.41
C GLY A 56 -19.91 17.13 5.35
N TRP A 57 -20.36 16.73 4.16
CA TRP A 57 -21.63 16.04 4.01
C TRP A 57 -21.42 14.62 3.47
N VAL A 58 -21.73 13.62 4.29
CA VAL A 58 -21.72 12.20 3.89
C VAL A 58 -23.05 11.58 4.26
N ASN A 59 -23.99 11.55 3.30
CA ASN A 59 -25.29 10.92 3.46
C ASN A 59 -25.80 10.34 2.13
N GLY A 60 -26.92 9.62 2.17
CA GLY A 60 -27.47 8.93 1.00
C GLY A 60 -27.79 9.85 -0.18
N ILE A 61 -28.39 11.02 0.06
CA ILE A 61 -28.77 11.98 -1.00
C ILE A 61 -27.50 12.49 -1.68
N VAL A 62 -26.50 12.88 -0.89
CA VAL A 62 -25.23 13.40 -1.36
C VAL A 62 -24.45 12.31 -2.11
N ALA A 63 -24.50 11.06 -1.67
CA ALA A 63 -23.86 9.95 -2.35
C ALA A 63 -24.47 9.72 -3.76
N TRP A 64 -25.81 9.70 -3.86
CA TRP A 64 -26.50 9.53 -5.15
C TRP A 64 -26.29 10.71 -6.10
N THR A 65 -26.31 11.96 -5.60
CA THR A 65 -26.02 13.14 -6.42
C THR A 65 -24.57 13.16 -6.90
N SER A 66 -23.63 12.72 -6.07
CA SER A 66 -22.22 12.56 -6.46
C SER A 66 -22.07 11.49 -7.54
N LEU A 67 -22.77 10.35 -7.41
CA LEU A 67 -22.77 9.31 -8.44
C LEU A 67 -23.36 9.81 -9.76
N ALA A 68 -24.42 10.62 -9.71
CA ALA A 68 -25.00 11.26 -10.89
C ALA A 68 -24.00 12.24 -11.53
N ALA A 69 -23.26 13.01 -10.74
CA ALA A 69 -22.20 13.90 -11.25
C ALA A 69 -21.07 13.11 -11.93
N VAL A 70 -20.58 12.02 -11.33
CA VAL A 70 -19.60 11.10 -11.95
C VAL A 70 -20.14 10.55 -13.27
N SER A 71 -21.42 10.13 -13.29
CA SER A 71 -22.10 9.61 -14.48
C SER A 71 -22.16 10.66 -15.59
N ALA A 72 -22.54 11.90 -15.25
CA ALA A 72 -22.57 13.01 -16.19
C ALA A 72 -21.18 13.31 -16.75
N CYS A 73 -20.16 13.41 -15.91
CA CYS A 73 -18.77 13.60 -16.36
C CYS A 73 -18.32 12.50 -17.32
N ALA A 74 -18.62 11.24 -17.04
CA ALA A 74 -18.26 10.12 -17.91
C ALA A 74 -19.09 10.11 -19.20
N TYR A 75 -20.39 10.47 -19.14
CA TYR A 75 -21.25 10.52 -20.29
C TYR A 75 -20.88 11.63 -21.28
N PHE A 76 -20.63 12.83 -20.78
CA PHE A 76 -20.25 14.00 -21.58
C PHE A 76 -18.76 14.11 -21.83
N PHE A 77 -17.98 13.11 -21.40
CA PHE A 77 -16.53 13.11 -21.63
C PHE A 77 -16.24 13.31 -23.14
N PRO A 78 -15.33 14.24 -23.50
CA PRO A 78 -15.05 14.52 -24.91
C PRO A 78 -14.44 13.30 -25.60
N HIS A 79 -14.74 13.13 -26.88
CA HIS A 79 -14.11 12.10 -27.69
C HIS A 79 -12.64 12.47 -27.89
N LEU A 80 -11.75 11.60 -27.44
CA LEU A 80 -10.32 11.78 -27.62
C LEU A 80 -9.85 10.86 -28.77
N ASP A 81 -9.45 11.47 -29.88
CA ASP A 81 -8.89 10.71 -31.01
C ASP A 81 -7.55 10.09 -30.60
N GLN A 82 -7.55 8.82 -30.34
CA GLN A 82 -6.36 8.04 -30.32
C GLN A 82 -6.11 7.58 -31.77
N ARG A 83 -5.15 8.19 -32.47
CA ARG A 83 -4.70 7.67 -33.76
C ARG A 83 -4.27 6.23 -33.55
N SER A 84 -5.16 5.32 -33.92
CA SER A 84 -4.97 3.87 -33.84
C SER A 84 -3.72 3.50 -34.65
N THR A 85 -2.63 3.25 -33.98
CA THR A 85 -1.46 2.59 -34.57
C THR A 85 -1.69 1.07 -34.59
N ASN A 86 -2.92 0.65 -34.81
CA ASN A 86 -3.29 -0.75 -34.90
C ASN A 86 -2.97 -1.31 -36.31
N THR A 87 -1.72 -1.54 -36.57
CA THR A 87 -1.33 -2.67 -37.38
C THR A 87 -1.27 -3.89 -36.46
N GLU A 88 -2.43 -4.46 -36.14
CA GLU A 88 -2.48 -5.84 -35.66
C GLU A 88 -2.01 -6.73 -36.81
N THR A 89 -0.71 -6.97 -36.90
CA THR A 89 -0.24 -8.20 -37.51
C THR A 89 -0.77 -9.30 -36.59
N THR A 90 -1.84 -9.93 -37.02
CA THR A 90 -2.40 -11.14 -36.40
C THR A 90 -1.40 -12.29 -36.63
N ALA A 91 -0.30 -12.27 -35.86
CA ALA A 91 0.48 -13.48 -35.69
C ALA A 91 -0.51 -14.53 -35.16
N LYS A 92 -0.64 -15.65 -35.82
CA LYS A 92 -1.49 -16.73 -35.37
C LYS A 92 -1.13 -17.05 -33.93
N ALA A 93 -2.02 -16.66 -33.02
CA ALA A 93 -1.88 -16.97 -31.60
C ALA A 93 -2.26 -18.44 -31.47
N ASP A 94 -1.31 -19.25 -31.12
CA ASP A 94 -1.52 -20.68 -30.91
C ASP A 94 -1.75 -20.88 -29.41
N LEU A 95 -3.00 -21.21 -29.03
CA LEU A 95 -3.36 -21.37 -27.62
C LEU A 95 -2.75 -22.69 -27.11
N SER A 96 -1.68 -22.60 -26.34
CA SER A 96 -1.17 -23.78 -25.63
C SER A 96 -2.10 -24.12 -24.45
N VAL A 97 -3.13 -24.94 -24.76
CA VAL A 97 -4.11 -25.42 -23.81
C VAL A 97 -3.45 -26.09 -22.58
N PRO A 98 -2.44 -27.00 -22.75
CA PRO A 98 -1.78 -27.62 -21.60
C PRO A 98 -1.15 -26.61 -20.65
N LEU A 99 -0.45 -25.58 -21.17
CA LEU A 99 0.18 -24.56 -20.32
C LEU A 99 -0.86 -23.70 -19.61
N LEU A 100 -1.98 -23.40 -20.28
CA LEU A 100 -3.11 -22.70 -19.65
C LEU A 100 -3.65 -23.51 -18.46
N PHE A 101 -3.85 -24.81 -18.62
CA PHE A 101 -4.32 -25.65 -17.51
C PHE A 101 -3.29 -25.75 -16.39
N VAL A 102 -2.00 -25.92 -16.68
CA VAL A 102 -0.97 -26.04 -15.65
C VAL A 102 -0.90 -24.80 -14.77
N PHE A 103 -0.85 -23.60 -15.37
CA PHE A 103 -0.79 -22.40 -14.55
C PHE A 103 -2.12 -22.09 -13.84
N ALA A 104 -3.27 -22.30 -14.49
CA ALA A 104 -4.58 -22.05 -13.88
C ALA A 104 -4.85 -22.97 -12.68
N ILE A 105 -4.50 -24.27 -12.80
CA ILE A 105 -4.60 -25.23 -11.71
C ILE A 105 -3.62 -24.86 -10.59
N GLY A 106 -2.39 -24.43 -10.93
CA GLY A 106 -1.40 -24.00 -9.96
C GLY A 106 -1.85 -22.77 -9.18
N ASP A 107 -2.39 -21.74 -9.85
CA ASP A 107 -2.93 -20.55 -9.18
C ASP A 107 -4.16 -20.90 -8.33
N LEU A 108 -5.05 -21.75 -8.81
CA LEU A 108 -6.19 -22.21 -8.02
C LEU A 108 -5.75 -23.02 -6.79
N TRP A 109 -4.72 -23.84 -6.92
CA TRP A 109 -4.13 -24.56 -5.81
C TRP A 109 -3.55 -23.59 -4.77
N LEU A 110 -2.81 -22.55 -5.20
CA LEU A 110 -2.26 -21.52 -4.32
C LEU A 110 -3.38 -20.80 -3.55
N LEU A 111 -4.43 -20.35 -4.25
CA LEU A 111 -5.58 -19.69 -3.63
C LEU A 111 -6.28 -20.60 -2.62
N THR A 112 -6.48 -21.87 -2.98
CA THR A 112 -7.11 -22.87 -2.11
C THR A 112 -6.24 -23.11 -0.86
N THR A 113 -4.93 -23.24 -1.03
CA THR A 113 -3.99 -23.43 0.08
C THR A 113 -3.99 -22.23 1.01
N CYS A 114 -3.97 -21.00 0.49
CA CYS A 114 -4.09 -19.79 1.31
C CYS A 114 -5.41 -19.78 2.11
N LEU A 115 -6.52 -20.16 1.48
CA LEU A 115 -7.83 -20.21 2.13
C LEU A 115 -7.90 -21.30 3.21
N LEU A 116 -7.35 -22.47 2.97
CA LEU A 116 -7.31 -23.57 3.93
C LEU A 116 -6.33 -23.33 5.09
N SER A 117 -5.33 -22.47 4.88
CA SER A 117 -4.37 -22.04 5.91
C SER A 117 -4.83 -20.79 6.66
N ARG A 118 -6.09 -20.39 6.49
CA ARG A 118 -6.68 -19.24 7.21
C ARG A 118 -6.60 -19.46 8.71
N THR A 119 -6.18 -18.41 9.42
CA THR A 119 -6.09 -18.42 10.86
C THR A 119 -6.46 -17.05 11.45
N ASP A 120 -7.05 -17.05 12.64
CA ASP A 120 -7.38 -15.84 13.40
C ASP A 120 -6.40 -15.62 14.57
N ILE A 121 -5.41 -16.53 14.76
CA ILE A 121 -4.37 -16.39 15.77
C ILE A 121 -3.36 -15.31 15.38
N ALA A 122 -2.62 -14.81 16.37
CA ALA A 122 -1.51 -13.90 16.15
C ALA A 122 -0.43 -14.56 15.29
N LEU A 123 -0.17 -13.99 14.11
CA LEU A 123 0.71 -14.57 13.11
C LEU A 123 1.85 -13.60 12.79
N VAL A 124 3.08 -14.02 13.07
CA VAL A 124 4.30 -13.24 12.75
C VAL A 124 4.59 -13.31 11.26
N SER A 125 4.41 -14.48 10.66
CA SER A 125 4.68 -14.72 9.24
C SER A 125 3.63 -15.67 8.64
N PRO A 126 3.11 -15.42 7.43
CA PRO A 126 2.18 -16.33 6.79
C PRO A 126 2.85 -17.67 6.44
N TRP A 127 4.18 -17.67 6.34
CA TRP A 127 4.97 -18.85 6.03
C TRP A 127 4.98 -19.88 7.15
N ASN A 128 4.56 -19.49 8.38
CA ASN A 128 4.45 -20.41 9.53
C ASN A 128 3.25 -21.37 9.39
N VAL A 129 2.24 -21.00 8.61
CA VAL A 129 1.02 -21.79 8.42
C VAL A 129 0.88 -22.34 6.99
N LEU A 130 1.55 -21.72 6.01
CA LEU A 130 1.56 -22.20 4.63
C LEU A 130 2.59 -23.34 4.47
N PRO A 131 2.25 -24.44 3.80
CA PRO A 131 3.18 -25.53 3.55
C PRO A 131 4.33 -25.07 2.63
N SER A 132 5.55 -25.55 2.85
CA SER A 132 6.73 -25.18 2.06
C SER A 132 6.62 -25.52 0.57
N THR A 133 5.76 -26.50 0.23
CA THR A 133 5.43 -26.84 -1.17
C THR A 133 4.79 -25.66 -1.92
N THR A 134 4.24 -24.70 -1.22
CA THR A 134 3.64 -23.48 -1.79
C THR A 134 4.65 -22.72 -2.68
N PHE A 135 5.92 -22.63 -2.25
CA PHE A 135 6.98 -21.98 -3.05
C PHE A 135 7.29 -22.74 -4.35
N LEU A 136 7.32 -24.07 -4.29
CA LEU A 136 7.54 -24.90 -5.47
C LEU A 136 6.39 -24.75 -6.47
N ILE A 137 5.16 -24.77 -6.00
CA ILE A 137 3.98 -24.58 -6.86
C ILE A 137 3.99 -23.19 -7.47
N TYR A 138 4.25 -22.14 -6.69
CA TYR A 138 4.36 -20.78 -7.21
C TYR A 138 5.44 -20.66 -8.30
N LEU A 139 6.63 -21.25 -8.08
CA LEU A 139 7.71 -21.31 -9.06
C LEU A 139 7.25 -21.98 -10.36
N LEU A 140 6.68 -23.19 -10.26
CA LEU A 140 6.22 -23.96 -11.43
C LEU A 140 5.09 -23.24 -12.18
N THR A 141 4.17 -22.65 -11.45
CA THR A 141 3.06 -21.86 -12.00
C THR A 141 3.58 -20.62 -12.74
N THR A 142 4.58 -19.92 -12.19
CA THR A 142 5.22 -18.76 -12.83
C THR A 142 5.96 -19.16 -14.10
N VAL A 143 6.68 -20.30 -14.11
CA VAL A 143 7.34 -20.86 -15.30
C VAL A 143 6.30 -21.21 -16.37
N ALA A 144 5.21 -21.87 -15.99
CA ALA A 144 4.12 -22.22 -16.91
C ALA A 144 3.44 -20.97 -17.48
N LEU A 145 3.18 -19.96 -16.65
CA LEU A 145 2.61 -18.67 -17.07
C LEU A 145 3.50 -17.98 -18.11
N TRP A 146 4.80 -17.83 -17.87
CA TRP A 146 5.68 -17.21 -18.85
C TRP A 146 5.77 -17.99 -20.15
N SER A 147 5.82 -19.31 -20.06
CA SER A 147 5.79 -20.18 -21.23
C SER A 147 4.48 -20.04 -22.02
N PHE A 148 3.35 -19.92 -21.32
CA PHE A 148 2.02 -19.66 -21.91
C PHE A 148 1.94 -18.29 -22.59
N LEU A 149 2.41 -17.21 -21.94
CA LEU A 149 2.36 -15.85 -22.48
C LEU A 149 3.10 -15.68 -23.80
N ARG A 150 4.03 -16.57 -24.13
CA ARG A 150 4.73 -16.60 -25.42
C ARG A 150 3.82 -16.87 -26.60
N THR A 151 2.71 -17.57 -26.40
CA THR A 151 1.79 -18.02 -27.45
C THR A 151 0.35 -17.56 -27.24
N ALA A 152 0.02 -17.06 -26.03
CA ALA A 152 -1.33 -16.71 -25.64
C ALA A 152 -1.95 -15.60 -26.49
N PRO A 153 -3.25 -15.67 -26.81
CA PRO A 153 -4.01 -14.53 -27.25
C PRO A 153 -3.98 -13.40 -26.23
N LYS A 154 -3.91 -12.17 -26.69
CA LYS A 154 -3.72 -10.97 -25.85
C LYS A 154 -4.64 -10.92 -24.62
N VAL A 155 -5.95 -11.07 -24.81
CA VAL A 155 -6.92 -10.95 -23.71
C VAL A 155 -6.76 -12.10 -22.71
N ILE A 156 -6.58 -13.33 -23.21
CA ILE A 156 -6.40 -14.51 -22.34
C ILE A 156 -5.10 -14.41 -21.56
N GLY A 157 -4.03 -13.88 -22.18
CA GLY A 157 -2.76 -13.61 -21.50
C GLY A 157 -2.91 -12.56 -20.41
N LEU A 158 -3.65 -11.46 -20.65
CA LEU A 158 -3.92 -10.43 -19.64
C LEU A 158 -4.75 -10.99 -18.47
N VAL A 159 -5.77 -11.80 -18.75
CA VAL A 159 -6.56 -12.46 -17.69
C VAL A 159 -5.69 -13.44 -16.90
N GLY A 160 -4.82 -14.21 -17.58
CA GLY A 160 -3.89 -15.13 -16.91
C GLY A 160 -2.94 -14.41 -15.96
N ILE A 161 -2.34 -13.30 -16.40
CA ILE A 161 -1.51 -12.45 -15.52
C ILE A 161 -2.32 -11.89 -14.36
N SER A 162 -3.53 -11.41 -14.60
CA SER A 162 -4.41 -10.88 -13.54
C SER A 162 -4.70 -11.93 -12.47
N LEU A 163 -4.94 -13.18 -12.87
CA LEU A 163 -5.14 -14.31 -11.96
C LEU A 163 -3.87 -14.60 -11.15
N HIS A 164 -2.71 -14.66 -11.80
CA HIS A 164 -1.44 -14.93 -11.12
C HIS A 164 -1.05 -13.82 -10.14
N VAL A 165 -1.24 -12.55 -10.53
CA VAL A 165 -1.05 -11.41 -9.62
C VAL A 165 -1.99 -11.54 -8.43
N PHE A 166 -3.27 -11.88 -8.67
CA PHE A 166 -4.22 -12.08 -7.58
C PHE A 166 -3.78 -13.22 -6.65
N ALA A 167 -3.34 -14.36 -7.19
CA ALA A 167 -2.83 -15.48 -6.38
C ALA A 167 -1.62 -15.07 -5.52
N ALA A 168 -0.70 -14.26 -6.08
CA ALA A 168 0.47 -13.77 -5.34
C ALA A 168 0.11 -12.84 -4.17
N ILE A 169 -0.92 -11.99 -4.32
CA ILE A 169 -1.34 -11.02 -3.28
C ILE A 169 -2.40 -11.59 -2.33
N ALA A 170 -3.02 -12.73 -2.65
CA ALA A 170 -4.11 -13.33 -1.90
C ALA A 170 -3.70 -13.86 -0.52
N VAL A 171 -2.41 -14.00 -0.24
CA VAL A 171 -1.90 -14.42 1.08
C VAL A 171 -2.42 -13.51 2.18
N SER A 172 -2.29 -12.18 2.04
CA SER A 172 -2.81 -11.21 3.01
C SER A 172 -4.33 -11.25 3.17
N LEU A 173 -5.04 -11.60 2.09
CA LEU A 173 -6.50 -11.62 2.07
C LEU A 173 -7.09 -12.89 2.69
N PHE A 174 -6.46 -14.05 2.47
CA PHE A 174 -7.04 -15.33 2.84
C PHE A 174 -6.41 -15.96 4.07
N VAL A 175 -5.10 -15.78 4.32
CA VAL A 175 -4.44 -16.38 5.47
C VAL A 175 -4.80 -15.67 6.77
N TYR A 176 -4.89 -14.33 6.75
CA TYR A 176 -5.19 -13.54 7.93
C TYR A 176 -6.70 -13.34 8.08
N GLY A 177 -7.35 -14.13 8.92
CA GLY A 177 -8.80 -14.17 9.05
C GLY A 177 -9.43 -12.91 9.64
N VAL A 178 -8.74 -12.24 10.56
CA VAL A 178 -9.16 -10.94 11.12
C VAL A 178 -8.83 -9.81 10.16
N GLY A 179 -7.65 -9.86 9.55
CA GLY A 179 -7.11 -8.87 8.60
C GLY A 179 -5.60 -8.79 8.68
N PHE A 180 -4.95 -8.24 7.66
CA PHE A 180 -3.51 -8.10 7.58
C PHE A 180 -3.06 -6.71 8.04
N GLY A 181 -2.01 -6.64 8.89
CA GLY A 181 -1.50 -5.41 9.47
C GLY A 181 -2.37 -4.85 10.60
N PHE A 182 -2.13 -3.60 10.98
CA PHE A 182 -2.92 -2.85 11.96
C PHE A 182 -3.44 -1.52 11.39
N ASP A 183 -2.71 -0.85 10.49
CA ASP A 183 -3.14 0.40 9.85
C ASP A 183 -4.54 0.32 9.21
N PRO A 184 -4.92 -0.77 8.49
CA PRO A 184 -6.27 -0.88 7.93
C PRO A 184 -7.38 -0.79 8.97
N PHE A 185 -7.12 -1.26 10.19
CA PHE A 185 -8.11 -1.23 11.28
C PHE A 185 -8.39 0.21 11.73
N ILE A 186 -7.34 1.04 11.85
CA ILE A 186 -7.46 2.46 12.18
C ILE A 186 -8.25 3.19 11.08
N HIS A 187 -7.89 2.97 9.81
CA HIS A 187 -8.59 3.61 8.68
C HIS A 187 -10.05 3.17 8.56
N ARG A 188 -10.35 1.89 8.86
CA ARG A 188 -11.74 1.39 8.90
C ARG A 188 -12.55 2.06 10.01
N ALA A 189 -11.99 2.20 11.21
CA ALA A 189 -12.63 2.91 12.32
C ALA A 189 -12.97 4.35 11.93
N ILE A 190 -12.05 5.05 11.25
CA ILE A 190 -12.28 6.41 10.75
C ILE A 190 -13.45 6.43 9.76
N VAL A 191 -13.47 5.53 8.77
CA VAL A 191 -14.54 5.45 7.78
C VAL A 191 -15.89 5.11 8.43
N GLN A 192 -15.92 4.23 9.44
CA GLN A 192 -17.12 3.91 10.20
C GLN A 192 -17.65 5.14 10.94
N THR A 193 -16.78 5.92 11.58
CA THR A 193 -17.17 7.18 12.24
C THR A 193 -17.70 8.19 11.24
N ILE A 194 -17.05 8.38 10.09
CA ILE A 194 -17.51 9.27 9.03
C ILE A 194 -18.94 8.90 8.56
N VAL A 195 -19.21 7.61 8.40
CA VAL A 195 -20.53 7.14 7.95
C VAL A 195 -21.58 7.30 9.04
N ALA A 196 -21.22 7.07 10.31
CA ALA A 196 -22.14 7.20 11.45
C ALA A 196 -22.51 8.66 11.72
N ASP A 197 -21.52 9.56 11.70
CA ASP A 197 -21.67 10.96 12.10
C ASP A 197 -21.94 11.91 10.93
N GLY A 198 -21.79 11.42 9.69
CA GLY A 198 -21.93 12.23 8.48
C GLY A 198 -20.71 13.08 8.13
N GLY A 199 -19.62 12.95 8.88
CA GLY A 199 -18.35 13.62 8.65
C GLY A 199 -17.45 13.59 9.89
N LEU A 200 -16.17 13.85 9.72
CA LEU A 200 -15.20 13.96 10.82
C LEU A 200 -15.06 15.42 11.27
N THR A 201 -15.10 15.63 12.57
CA THR A 201 -14.76 16.93 13.17
C THR A 201 -13.61 16.71 14.17
N PRO A 202 -12.43 17.32 14.00
CA PRO A 202 -12.04 18.24 12.93
C PRO A 202 -11.79 17.53 11.60
N PHE A 203 -11.98 18.23 10.49
CA PHE A 203 -11.77 17.75 9.13
C PHE A 203 -10.34 17.24 8.93
N SER A 204 -10.17 15.96 8.64
CA SER A 204 -8.89 15.46 8.16
C SER A 204 -8.79 15.71 6.66
N LEU A 205 -7.94 16.66 6.28
CA LEU A 205 -7.56 16.88 4.88
C LEU A 205 -6.68 15.74 4.36
N LEU A 206 -5.97 15.07 5.28
CA LEU A 206 -5.14 13.92 4.95
C LEU A 206 -6.04 12.71 4.66
N TYR A 207 -5.67 11.95 3.61
CA TYR A 207 -6.34 10.70 3.24
C TYR A 207 -7.80 10.83 2.82
N SER A 208 -8.26 12.06 2.56
CA SER A 208 -9.65 12.38 2.20
C SER A 208 -10.16 11.55 1.02
N GLY A 209 -9.31 11.22 0.06
CA GLY A 209 -9.67 10.39 -1.09
C GLY A 209 -10.10 8.98 -0.72
N GLN A 210 -9.36 8.29 0.16
CA GLN A 210 -9.75 6.95 0.62
C GLN A 210 -11.02 7.01 1.44
N TYR A 211 -11.11 7.95 2.39
CA TYR A 211 -12.26 8.06 3.27
C TYR A 211 -13.54 8.38 2.48
N ALA A 212 -13.47 9.34 1.57
CA ALA A 212 -14.58 9.66 0.69
C ALA A 212 -14.97 8.46 -0.18
N PHE A 213 -14.00 7.82 -0.84
CA PHE A 213 -14.28 6.70 -1.73
C PHE A 213 -14.94 5.52 -1.01
N LEU A 214 -14.42 5.11 0.15
CA LEU A 214 -14.99 4.00 0.93
C LEU A 214 -16.36 4.36 1.53
N SER A 215 -16.52 5.56 2.11
CA SER A 215 -17.78 6.01 2.71
C SER A 215 -18.89 6.09 1.68
N PHE A 216 -18.67 6.77 0.54
CA PHE A 216 -19.69 6.88 -0.51
C PHE A 216 -19.98 5.52 -1.16
N THR A 217 -18.96 4.69 -1.38
CA THR A 217 -19.18 3.34 -1.92
C THR A 217 -20.02 2.49 -0.96
N HIS A 218 -19.74 2.55 0.35
CA HIS A 218 -20.55 1.88 1.37
C HIS A 218 -22.02 2.36 1.34
N VAL A 219 -22.22 3.67 1.37
CA VAL A 219 -23.57 4.28 1.37
C VAL A 219 -24.35 3.92 0.10
N LEU A 220 -23.69 3.88 -1.06
CA LEU A 220 -24.31 3.55 -2.35
C LEU A 220 -24.62 2.06 -2.51
N THR A 221 -23.76 1.20 -1.98
CA THR A 221 -23.84 -0.25 -2.26
C THR A 221 -24.39 -1.07 -1.10
N GLY A 222 -24.32 -0.55 0.14
CA GLY A 222 -24.59 -1.30 1.35
C GLY A 222 -23.56 -2.39 1.67
N ILE A 223 -22.46 -2.50 0.90
CA ILE A 223 -21.37 -3.43 1.19
C ILE A 223 -20.66 -2.95 2.45
N SER A 224 -20.35 -3.86 3.39
CA SER A 224 -19.69 -3.48 4.63
C SER A 224 -18.32 -2.83 4.38
N ILE A 225 -17.97 -1.83 5.18
CA ILE A 225 -16.69 -1.12 5.08
C ILE A 225 -15.52 -2.11 5.18
N ARG A 226 -15.64 -3.14 6.04
CA ARG A 226 -14.64 -4.21 6.16
C ARG A 226 -14.41 -4.94 4.84
N LEU A 227 -15.46 -5.32 4.13
CA LEU A 227 -15.32 -6.01 2.84
C LEU A 227 -14.72 -5.09 1.76
N LEU A 228 -15.18 -3.84 1.71
CA LEU A 228 -14.62 -2.86 0.78
C LEU A 228 -13.13 -2.66 1.02
N ASP A 229 -12.73 -2.49 2.28
CA ASP A 229 -11.34 -2.30 2.66
C ASP A 229 -10.48 -3.53 2.33
N LEU A 230 -10.90 -4.73 2.69
CA LEU A 230 -10.16 -5.96 2.42
C LEU A 230 -9.94 -6.21 0.92
N TRP A 231 -10.92 -5.92 0.07
CA TRP A 231 -10.91 -6.30 -1.34
C TRP A 231 -10.46 -5.19 -2.31
N LEU A 232 -10.47 -3.92 -1.89
CA LEU A 232 -10.25 -2.80 -2.80
C LEU A 232 -8.88 -2.89 -3.51
N ILE A 233 -7.79 -2.90 -2.78
CA ILE A 233 -6.44 -2.99 -3.38
C ILE A 233 -6.21 -4.31 -4.10
N PRO A 234 -6.49 -5.50 -3.53
CA PRO A 234 -6.34 -6.75 -4.26
C PRO A 234 -7.06 -6.77 -5.62
N LEU A 235 -8.27 -6.24 -5.70
CA LEU A 235 -9.01 -6.15 -6.97
C LEU A 235 -8.43 -5.08 -7.91
N LEU A 236 -8.07 -3.91 -7.39
CA LEU A 236 -7.45 -2.85 -8.20
C LEU A 236 -6.16 -3.33 -8.84
N VAL A 237 -5.31 -3.96 -8.07
CA VAL A 237 -4.00 -4.41 -8.56
C VAL A 237 -4.15 -5.58 -9.53
N SER A 238 -4.97 -6.56 -9.23
CA SER A 238 -5.09 -7.75 -10.09
C SER A 238 -5.84 -7.47 -11.40
N ILE A 239 -6.91 -6.66 -11.35
CA ILE A 239 -7.74 -6.42 -12.55
C ILE A 239 -7.17 -5.29 -13.41
N PHE A 240 -6.79 -4.17 -12.79
CA PHE A 240 -6.45 -2.96 -13.55
C PHE A 240 -4.97 -2.87 -13.88
N LEU A 241 -4.07 -3.13 -12.93
CA LEU A 241 -2.66 -2.82 -13.09
C LEU A 241 -1.98 -3.58 -14.25
N PRO A 242 -2.16 -4.91 -14.45
CA PRO A 242 -1.54 -5.61 -15.58
C PRO A 242 -1.99 -5.08 -16.93
N THR A 243 -3.28 -4.79 -17.09
CA THR A 243 -3.83 -4.26 -18.34
C THR A 243 -3.40 -2.82 -18.60
N LEU A 244 -3.40 -1.95 -17.57
CA LEU A 244 -2.90 -0.57 -17.69
C LEU A 244 -1.41 -0.56 -18.04
N PHE A 245 -0.63 -1.47 -17.43
CA PHE A 245 0.78 -1.62 -17.74
C PHE A 245 1.00 -2.05 -19.19
N TYR A 246 0.26 -3.06 -19.66
CA TYR A 246 0.28 -3.48 -21.06
C TYR A 246 -0.02 -2.32 -22.02
N VAL A 247 -1.09 -1.56 -21.73
CA VAL A 247 -1.49 -0.41 -22.54
C VAL A 247 -0.39 0.65 -22.54
N ALA A 248 0.17 0.97 -21.38
CA ALA A 248 1.25 1.93 -21.29
C ALA A 248 2.48 1.48 -22.09
N MET A 249 2.91 0.21 -21.93
CA MET A 249 4.06 -0.33 -22.69
C MET A 249 3.86 -0.23 -24.20
N THR A 250 2.67 -0.54 -24.70
CA THR A 250 2.38 -0.52 -26.14
C THR A 250 2.15 0.90 -26.68
N THR A 251 1.47 1.78 -25.93
CA THR A 251 1.06 3.10 -26.42
C THR A 251 2.02 4.21 -26.03
N ALA A 252 2.48 4.24 -24.77
CA ALA A 252 3.37 5.29 -24.25
C ALA A 252 4.85 4.95 -24.51
N TRP A 253 5.26 3.71 -24.21
CA TRP A 253 6.64 3.23 -24.34
C TRP A 253 6.96 2.61 -25.70
N LYS A 254 5.98 2.50 -26.61
CA LYS A 254 6.12 2.02 -28.00
C LYS A 254 6.74 0.63 -28.12
N GLN A 255 6.53 -0.22 -27.14
CA GLN A 255 6.98 -1.60 -27.18
C GLN A 255 6.03 -2.48 -28.03
N ARG A 256 6.56 -3.57 -28.59
CA ARG A 256 5.75 -4.50 -29.38
C ARG A 256 4.73 -5.19 -28.47
N PRO A 257 3.50 -5.44 -28.98
CA PRO A 257 2.42 -6.03 -28.15
C PRO A 257 2.79 -7.35 -27.49
N ARG A 258 3.55 -8.19 -28.18
CA ARG A 258 3.94 -9.51 -27.69
C ARG A 258 4.91 -9.42 -26.50
N GLU A 259 5.98 -8.68 -26.69
CA GLU A 259 7.00 -8.45 -25.68
C GLU A 259 6.40 -7.72 -24.48
N SER A 260 5.49 -6.77 -24.72
CA SER A 260 4.75 -6.08 -23.66
C SER A 260 3.93 -7.04 -22.78
N LEU A 261 3.35 -8.08 -23.36
CA LEU A 261 2.60 -9.12 -22.62
C LEU A 261 3.53 -9.98 -21.78
N VAL A 262 4.64 -10.42 -22.38
CA VAL A 262 5.60 -11.35 -21.74
C VAL A 262 6.33 -10.73 -20.55
N VAL A 263 6.52 -9.40 -20.52
CA VAL A 263 7.22 -8.72 -19.41
C VAL A 263 6.32 -8.41 -18.22
N LEU A 264 5.00 -8.59 -18.30
CA LEU A 264 4.08 -8.23 -17.23
C LEU A 264 4.30 -8.96 -15.89
N PRO A 265 4.76 -10.23 -15.81
CA PRO A 265 5.07 -10.85 -14.53
C PRO A 265 6.14 -10.08 -13.73
N LEU A 266 6.96 -9.23 -14.38
CA LEU A 266 7.92 -8.36 -13.69
C LEU A 266 7.26 -7.33 -12.76
N LEU A 267 5.95 -7.13 -12.82
CA LEU A 267 5.19 -6.39 -11.80
C LEU A 267 5.41 -6.95 -10.40
N LEU A 268 5.64 -8.27 -10.28
CA LEU A 268 5.89 -8.96 -9.02
C LEU A 268 7.39 -9.04 -8.66
N PHE A 269 8.26 -8.42 -9.46
CA PHE A 269 9.70 -8.43 -9.22
C PHE A 269 10.13 -7.46 -8.10
N VAL A 270 9.42 -6.35 -7.95
CA VAL A 270 9.60 -5.43 -6.82
C VAL A 270 8.83 -5.99 -5.62
N PRO A 271 9.36 -5.92 -4.39
CA PRO A 271 8.56 -6.27 -3.21
C PRO A 271 7.23 -5.52 -3.24
N PHE A 272 6.16 -6.28 -3.36
CA PHE A 272 4.83 -5.73 -3.70
C PHE A 272 3.86 -5.69 -2.51
N LEU A 273 4.39 -5.64 -1.28
CA LEU A 273 3.57 -5.50 -0.08
C LEU A 273 2.52 -4.36 -0.18
N PRO A 274 2.83 -3.19 -0.80
CA PRO A 274 1.85 -2.14 -1.01
C PRO A 274 0.66 -2.52 -1.90
N PHE A 275 0.69 -3.67 -2.56
CA PHE A 275 -0.40 -4.16 -3.41
C PHE A 275 -1.29 -5.19 -2.71
N THR A 276 -1.05 -5.49 -1.43
CA THR A 276 -1.68 -6.60 -0.73
C THR A 276 -2.82 -6.19 0.20
N PHE A 277 -2.86 -4.95 0.71
CA PHE A 277 -3.90 -4.47 1.62
C PHE A 277 -4.17 -2.97 1.46
N THR A 278 -5.34 -2.53 1.92
CA THR A 278 -5.84 -1.17 1.68
C THR A 278 -5.42 -0.23 2.80
N VAL A 279 -4.58 0.75 2.42
CA VAL A 279 -4.29 1.95 3.23
C VAL A 279 -4.08 3.13 2.27
N PRO A 280 -4.19 4.37 2.73
CA PRO A 280 -4.10 5.56 1.85
C PRO A 280 -2.82 5.63 1.03
N TYR A 281 -1.69 5.28 1.65
CA TYR A 281 -0.38 5.26 1.00
C TYR A 281 -0.31 4.27 -0.18
N HIS A 282 -0.88 3.07 -0.03
CA HIS A 282 -0.87 2.04 -1.08
C HIS A 282 -1.75 2.44 -2.28
N LEU A 283 -2.93 3.02 -2.03
CA LEU A 283 -3.78 3.56 -3.10
C LEU A 283 -3.08 4.70 -3.86
N ALA A 284 -2.41 5.59 -3.13
CA ALA A 284 -1.63 6.66 -3.72
C ALA A 284 -0.48 6.13 -4.59
N LEU A 285 0.22 5.08 -4.13
CA LEU A 285 1.32 4.45 -4.87
C LEU A 285 0.85 3.79 -6.18
N ILE A 286 -0.32 3.14 -6.18
CA ILE A 286 -0.91 2.59 -7.41
C ILE A 286 -1.21 3.72 -8.40
N ALA A 287 -1.85 4.80 -7.95
CA ALA A 287 -2.15 5.95 -8.81
C ALA A 287 -0.87 6.66 -9.29
N PHE A 288 0.15 6.76 -8.46
CA PHE A 288 1.48 7.25 -8.84
C PHE A 288 2.13 6.36 -9.91
N LEU A 289 2.07 5.04 -9.76
CA LEU A 289 2.60 4.10 -10.75
C LEU A 289 1.89 4.25 -12.11
N VAL A 290 0.57 4.43 -12.12
CA VAL A 290 -0.18 4.71 -13.36
C VAL A 290 0.25 6.06 -13.96
N THR A 291 0.43 7.10 -13.14
CA THR A 291 0.97 8.40 -13.59
C THR A 291 2.31 8.22 -14.29
N LEU A 292 3.23 7.47 -13.68
CA LEU A 292 4.55 7.18 -14.21
C LEU A 292 4.51 6.38 -15.53
N LEU A 293 3.68 5.34 -15.57
CA LEU A 293 3.51 4.47 -16.73
C LEU A 293 3.06 5.23 -17.97
N PHE A 294 2.11 6.15 -17.82
CA PHE A 294 1.56 6.94 -18.94
C PHE A 294 2.29 8.25 -19.19
N LEU A 295 3.28 8.60 -18.38
CA LEU A 295 4.03 9.86 -18.50
C LEU A 295 4.59 10.13 -19.89
N PRO A 296 5.16 9.16 -20.65
CA PRO A 296 5.65 9.40 -22.01
C PRO A 296 4.55 9.77 -23.01
N SER A 297 3.30 9.45 -22.73
CA SER A 297 2.15 9.80 -23.58
C SER A 297 1.49 11.14 -23.22
N ILE A 298 2.03 11.91 -22.27
CA ILE A 298 1.44 13.17 -21.77
C ILE A 298 1.23 14.24 -22.84
N GLY A 299 1.93 14.14 -23.96
CA GLY A 299 1.73 14.98 -25.16
C GLY A 299 0.38 14.75 -25.85
N THR A 300 -0.25 13.58 -25.67
CA THR A 300 -1.55 13.23 -26.25
C THR A 300 -2.69 13.64 -25.34
N GLY A 301 -3.91 13.80 -25.88
CA GLY A 301 -5.12 14.11 -25.10
C GLY A 301 -5.40 13.02 -24.04
N VAL A 302 -5.38 11.76 -24.48
CA VAL A 302 -5.61 10.58 -23.59
C VAL A 302 -4.53 10.48 -22.52
N GLY A 303 -3.26 10.58 -22.91
CA GLY A 303 -2.15 10.49 -21.95
C GLY A 303 -2.22 11.59 -20.89
N ARG A 304 -2.56 12.82 -21.27
CA ARG A 304 -2.76 13.93 -20.31
C ARG A 304 -3.83 13.62 -19.29
N VAL A 305 -5.00 13.17 -19.75
CA VAL A 305 -6.12 12.87 -18.85
C VAL A 305 -5.75 11.77 -17.86
N ILE A 306 -5.12 10.68 -18.33
CA ILE A 306 -4.68 9.58 -17.44
C ILE A 306 -3.63 10.08 -16.44
N VAL A 307 -2.60 10.81 -16.91
CA VAL A 307 -1.49 11.25 -16.06
C VAL A 307 -1.96 12.24 -14.99
N PHE A 308 -2.66 13.30 -15.38
CA PHE A 308 -3.13 14.31 -14.42
C PHE A 308 -4.23 13.76 -13.50
N GLY A 309 -5.18 12.98 -14.05
CA GLY A 309 -6.22 12.34 -13.25
C GLY A 309 -5.65 11.41 -12.19
N SER A 310 -4.71 10.54 -12.57
CA SER A 310 -4.04 9.63 -11.61
C SER A 310 -3.18 10.39 -10.60
N ALA A 311 -2.48 11.46 -11.00
CA ALA A 311 -1.68 12.27 -10.09
C ALA A 311 -2.53 12.98 -9.03
N ILE A 312 -3.65 13.58 -9.43
CA ILE A 312 -4.61 14.22 -8.51
C ILE A 312 -5.24 13.17 -7.57
N THR A 313 -5.59 12.01 -8.10
CA THR A 313 -6.11 10.90 -7.29
C THR A 313 -5.09 10.42 -6.26
N SER A 314 -3.80 10.31 -6.65
CA SER A 314 -2.71 10.00 -5.73
C SER A 314 -2.59 11.03 -4.61
N LEU A 315 -2.75 12.33 -4.93
CA LEU A 315 -2.71 13.41 -3.94
C LEU A 315 -3.84 13.30 -2.92
N PHE A 316 -5.05 13.01 -3.37
CA PHE A 316 -6.20 12.85 -2.46
C PHE A 316 -6.08 11.61 -1.59
N PHE A 317 -5.47 10.53 -2.09
CA PHE A 317 -5.22 9.36 -1.26
C PHE A 317 -4.14 9.61 -0.22
N HIS A 318 -2.95 10.12 -0.62
CA HIS A 318 -1.85 10.35 0.33
C HIS A 318 -0.86 11.42 -0.18
N PRO A 319 -0.71 12.55 0.52
CA PRO A 319 0.16 13.66 0.08
C PRO A 319 1.62 13.26 -0.14
N LEU A 320 2.18 12.38 0.70
CA LEU A 320 3.59 11.93 0.61
C LEU A 320 3.98 11.44 -0.79
N ILE A 321 3.09 10.72 -1.46
CA ILE A 321 3.29 10.20 -2.82
C ILE A 321 2.57 11.06 -3.86
N GLY A 322 1.44 11.64 -3.51
CA GLY A 322 0.62 12.43 -4.42
C GLY A 322 1.25 13.77 -4.80
N ILE A 323 1.94 14.44 -3.88
CA ILE A 323 2.69 15.67 -4.22
C ILE A 323 3.77 15.36 -5.27
N PRO A 324 4.65 14.37 -5.09
CA PRO A 324 5.55 13.92 -6.14
C PRO A 324 4.84 13.55 -7.45
N ALA A 325 3.70 12.86 -7.40
CA ALA A 325 2.93 12.51 -8.60
C ALA A 325 2.49 13.76 -9.38
N CYS A 326 1.98 14.79 -8.69
CA CYS A 326 1.58 16.06 -9.30
C CYS A 326 2.79 16.82 -9.89
N VAL A 327 3.91 16.86 -9.17
CA VAL A 327 5.16 17.47 -9.69
C VAL A 327 5.64 16.75 -10.93
N LEU A 328 5.54 15.42 -10.97
CA LEU A 328 5.85 14.61 -12.15
C LEU A 328 4.92 14.90 -13.33
N ALA A 329 3.63 15.00 -13.10
CA ALA A 329 2.65 15.27 -14.15
C ALA A 329 2.89 16.66 -14.76
N VAL A 330 3.02 17.70 -13.94
CA VAL A 330 3.31 19.07 -14.40
C VAL A 330 4.69 19.13 -15.07
N GLY A 331 5.70 18.58 -14.42
CA GLY A 331 7.07 18.54 -14.93
C GLY A 331 7.21 17.81 -16.25
N GLY A 332 6.58 16.64 -16.38
CA GLY A 332 6.55 15.88 -17.63
C GLY A 332 5.86 16.62 -18.77
N TRP A 333 4.76 17.31 -18.47
CA TRP A 333 4.07 18.15 -19.45
C TRP A 333 4.91 19.33 -19.92
N LEU A 334 5.59 20.02 -19.01
CA LEU A 334 6.54 21.09 -19.33
C LEU A 334 7.74 20.57 -20.11
N TYR A 335 8.28 19.40 -19.72
CA TYR A 335 9.42 18.76 -20.35
C TYR A 335 9.17 18.44 -21.83
N VAL A 336 7.99 17.94 -22.17
CA VAL A 336 7.62 17.64 -23.57
C VAL A 336 7.50 18.90 -24.40
N ARG A 337 7.03 20.01 -23.82
CA ARG A 337 6.79 21.28 -24.51
C ARG A 337 8.03 22.18 -24.62
N SER A 338 8.99 21.98 -23.72
CA SER A 338 10.17 22.86 -23.64
C SER A 338 11.27 22.48 -24.62
N GLN A 339 11.89 23.47 -25.22
CA GLN A 339 13.16 23.31 -25.92
C GLN A 339 14.35 23.15 -24.95
N ARG A 340 14.20 23.68 -23.71
CA ARG A 340 15.22 23.62 -22.64
C ARG A 340 14.94 22.44 -21.67
N ARG A 341 14.91 21.24 -22.21
CA ARG A 341 14.54 20.01 -21.46
C ARG A 341 15.40 19.77 -20.22
N LEU A 342 16.71 20.02 -20.30
CA LEU A 342 17.61 19.87 -19.16
C LEU A 342 17.23 20.81 -18.00
N SER A 343 17.01 22.10 -18.32
CA SER A 343 16.63 23.10 -17.30
C SER A 343 15.29 22.75 -16.63
N VAL A 344 14.31 22.28 -17.42
CA VAL A 344 13.03 21.81 -16.88
C VAL A 344 13.23 20.62 -15.97
N GLY A 345 14.06 19.65 -16.36
CA GLY A 345 14.34 18.48 -15.54
C GLY A 345 15.03 18.82 -14.21
N VAL A 346 16.01 19.74 -14.24
CA VAL A 346 16.67 20.22 -13.01
C VAL A 346 15.68 20.94 -12.10
N LEU A 347 14.80 21.78 -12.68
CA LEU A 347 13.75 22.46 -11.91
C LEU A 347 12.78 21.46 -11.25
N VAL A 348 12.36 20.45 -12.00
CA VAL A 348 11.49 19.38 -11.46
C VAL A 348 12.18 18.60 -10.36
N ALA A 349 13.47 18.28 -10.50
CA ALA A 349 14.25 17.63 -9.45
C ALA A 349 14.29 18.47 -8.17
N PHE A 350 14.53 19.79 -8.32
CA PHE A 350 14.51 20.71 -7.18
C PHE A 350 13.14 20.77 -6.49
N PHE A 351 12.07 20.92 -7.27
CA PHE A 351 10.71 20.92 -6.71
C PHE A 351 10.37 19.59 -6.04
N LEU A 352 10.77 18.45 -6.59
CA LEU A 352 10.58 17.14 -5.96
C LEU A 352 11.31 17.06 -4.63
N ALA A 353 12.56 17.53 -4.56
CA ALA A 353 13.32 17.52 -3.31
C ALA A 353 12.63 18.33 -2.19
N CYS A 354 12.05 19.47 -2.53
CA CYS A 354 11.49 20.40 -1.56
C CYS A 354 9.99 20.23 -1.31
N SER A 355 9.22 19.64 -2.27
CA SER A 355 7.75 19.70 -2.25
C SER A 355 7.11 18.98 -1.05
N VAL A 356 7.58 17.80 -0.69
CA VAL A 356 7.06 17.04 0.46
C VAL A 356 7.47 17.72 1.77
N PRO A 357 8.75 18.09 1.99
CA PRO A 357 9.15 18.91 3.14
C PRO A 357 8.33 20.20 3.31
N ILE A 358 8.12 20.95 2.24
CA ILE A 358 7.27 22.15 2.27
C ILE A 358 5.82 21.80 2.60
N GLY A 359 5.29 20.70 2.03
CA GLY A 359 3.93 20.24 2.31
C GLY A 359 3.73 19.94 3.81
N TYR A 360 4.67 19.26 4.44
CA TYR A 360 4.64 19.02 5.89
C TYR A 360 4.76 20.31 6.70
N GLY A 361 5.65 21.23 6.32
CA GLY A 361 5.78 22.51 6.96
C GLY A 361 4.49 23.34 6.90
N VAL A 362 3.83 23.39 5.74
CA VAL A 362 2.53 24.06 5.58
C VAL A 362 1.45 23.38 6.43
N HIS A 363 1.41 22.04 6.43
CA HIS A 363 0.45 21.30 7.26
C HIS A 363 0.63 21.59 8.75
N SER A 364 1.88 21.58 9.24
CA SER A 364 2.21 21.94 10.63
C SER A 364 1.74 23.36 10.98
N LEU A 365 2.01 24.33 10.13
CA LEU A 365 1.56 25.71 10.33
C LEU A 365 0.03 25.85 10.40
N LEU A 366 -0.68 25.10 9.56
CA LEU A 366 -2.15 25.09 9.57
C LEU A 366 -2.75 24.43 10.82
N GLN A 367 -1.99 23.56 11.48
CA GLN A 367 -2.39 22.88 12.73
C GLN A 367 -1.90 23.56 14.01
N GLY A 368 -1.31 24.75 13.91
CA GLY A 368 -0.89 25.54 15.08
C GLY A 368 0.61 25.47 15.43
N GLY A 369 1.43 24.80 14.61
CA GLY A 369 2.90 24.95 14.67
C GLY A 369 3.67 23.85 15.42
N ASP A 370 3.01 23.00 16.20
CA ASP A 370 3.70 22.08 17.13
C ASP A 370 4.01 20.69 16.54
N VAL A 371 3.74 20.47 15.25
CA VAL A 371 3.83 19.12 14.64
C VAL A 371 5.22 18.81 14.09
N LEU A 372 6.06 19.84 13.86
CA LEU A 372 7.31 19.69 13.13
C LEU A 372 8.39 20.65 13.62
N THR A 373 9.50 20.10 14.09
CA THR A 373 10.71 20.89 14.39
C THR A 373 11.75 20.75 13.27
N ILE A 374 12.32 21.89 12.83
CA ILE A 374 13.37 21.93 11.83
C ILE A 374 14.73 21.89 12.51
N GLN A 375 15.58 20.97 12.09
CA GLN A 375 16.93 20.79 12.62
C GLN A 375 18.01 20.97 11.54
N ASN A 376 19.28 21.12 11.96
CA ASN A 376 20.39 21.26 11.04
C ASN A 376 20.71 19.92 10.36
N PRO A 377 20.54 19.78 9.02
CA PRO A 377 20.73 18.52 8.32
C PRO A 377 22.17 17.99 8.38
N TRP A 378 23.16 18.84 8.54
CA TRP A 378 24.55 18.41 8.61
C TRP A 378 24.91 17.71 9.93
N LEU A 379 24.22 18.05 11.02
CA LEU A 379 24.40 17.42 12.32
C LEU A 379 23.67 16.07 12.41
N HIS A 380 22.65 15.84 11.57
CA HIS A 380 21.78 14.66 11.59
C HIS A 380 21.92 13.79 10.34
N ARG A 381 23.06 13.88 9.62
CA ARG A 381 23.33 13.09 8.40
C ARG A 381 23.19 11.58 8.56
N ASP A 382 23.35 11.09 9.78
CA ASP A 382 23.21 9.65 10.09
C ASP A 382 21.77 9.15 9.86
N GLY A 383 20.75 10.01 9.95
CA GLY A 383 19.38 9.70 9.59
C GLY A 383 19.25 9.30 8.11
N PHE A 384 19.92 9.99 7.20
CA PHE A 384 19.94 9.61 5.79
C PHE A 384 20.64 8.28 5.55
N LEU A 385 21.79 8.05 6.21
CA LEU A 385 22.52 6.80 6.11
C LEU A 385 21.73 5.62 6.69
N ALA A 386 20.96 5.86 7.75
CA ALA A 386 20.11 4.84 8.37
C ALA A 386 19.03 4.31 7.42
N LEU A 387 18.56 5.12 6.44
CA LEU A 387 17.60 4.65 5.44
C LEU A 387 18.12 3.48 4.60
N PHE A 388 19.43 3.33 4.48
CA PHE A 388 20.07 2.28 3.67
C PHE A 388 20.73 1.19 4.51
N ARG A 389 20.76 1.37 5.84
CA ARG A 389 21.16 0.31 6.77
C ARG A 389 20.03 -0.71 6.90
N ASP A 390 20.38 -1.95 7.17
CA ASP A 390 19.40 -2.97 7.51
C ASP A 390 18.80 -2.59 8.88
N PRO A 391 17.47 -2.31 9.00
CA PRO A 391 16.87 -1.89 10.27
C PRO A 391 16.86 -2.98 11.33
N PHE A 392 17.16 -4.23 10.96
CA PHE A 392 17.17 -5.34 11.90
C PHE A 392 18.56 -5.53 12.47
N PRO A 393 18.73 -5.39 13.80
CA PRO A 393 19.97 -5.80 14.43
C PRO A 393 20.22 -7.26 14.08
N VAL A 394 21.30 -7.50 13.38
CA VAL A 394 21.81 -8.84 13.18
C VAL A 394 22.29 -9.28 14.55
N GLU A 395 21.46 -9.98 15.33
CA GLU A 395 22.02 -10.82 16.37
C GLU A 395 23.06 -11.69 15.67
N GLU A 396 24.27 -11.81 16.24
CA GLU A 396 25.41 -12.53 15.69
C GLU A 396 25.17 -14.07 15.64
N ARG A 397 23.97 -14.49 15.36
CA ARG A 397 23.68 -15.89 15.05
C ARG A 397 24.40 -16.19 13.73
N ARG A 398 25.20 -17.23 13.72
CA ARG A 398 25.84 -17.76 12.51
C ARG A 398 24.77 -18.19 11.52
N VAL A 399 24.32 -17.23 10.70
CA VAL A 399 23.30 -17.45 9.68
C VAL A 399 23.99 -18.08 8.47
N HIS A 400 23.43 -19.14 7.93
CA HIS A 400 23.93 -19.73 6.70
C HIS A 400 23.97 -18.69 5.57
N TRP A 401 25.04 -18.66 4.80
CA TRP A 401 25.32 -17.68 3.74
C TRP A 401 24.18 -17.57 2.70
N TRP A 402 23.45 -18.64 2.44
CA TRP A 402 22.34 -18.63 1.48
C TRP A 402 21.15 -17.79 1.96
N TRP A 403 20.89 -17.66 3.27
CA TRP A 403 19.90 -16.71 3.78
C TRP A 403 20.29 -15.27 3.48
N ASN A 404 21.58 -14.95 3.64
CA ASN A 404 22.09 -13.63 3.28
C ASN A 404 21.92 -13.33 1.79
N ILE A 405 22.13 -14.31 0.90
CA ILE A 405 21.90 -14.16 -0.54
C ILE A 405 20.41 -13.97 -0.83
N LEU A 406 19.54 -14.78 -0.25
CA LEU A 406 18.09 -14.70 -0.47
C LEU A 406 17.56 -13.31 -0.12
N HIS A 407 17.90 -12.80 1.07
CA HIS A 407 17.48 -11.46 1.49
C HIS A 407 18.15 -10.35 0.67
N ALA A 408 19.44 -10.50 0.32
CA ALA A 408 20.13 -9.53 -0.54
C ALA A 408 19.49 -9.47 -1.94
N VAL A 409 19.15 -10.62 -2.55
CA VAL A 409 18.45 -10.68 -3.83
C VAL A 409 17.10 -10.00 -3.74
N GLY A 410 16.31 -10.28 -2.71
CA GLY A 410 14.99 -9.69 -2.52
C GLY A 410 15.03 -8.18 -2.27
N ARG A 411 15.99 -7.69 -1.48
CA ARG A 411 16.07 -6.27 -1.08
C ARG A 411 16.87 -5.40 -2.03
N ILE A 412 18.01 -5.88 -2.50
CA ILE A 412 18.96 -5.12 -3.33
C ILE A 412 18.71 -5.39 -4.82
N GLY A 413 18.29 -6.59 -5.18
CA GLY A 413 18.07 -7.01 -6.56
C GLY A 413 17.20 -6.05 -7.36
N PRO A 414 16.01 -5.65 -6.87
CA PRO A 414 15.17 -4.66 -7.56
C PRO A 414 15.89 -3.34 -7.86
N TRP A 415 16.67 -2.82 -6.91
CA TRP A 415 17.43 -1.57 -7.08
C TRP A 415 18.51 -1.69 -8.14
N ILE A 416 19.34 -2.74 -8.07
CA ILE A 416 20.40 -2.99 -9.06
C ILE A 416 19.76 -3.14 -10.44
N THR A 417 18.71 -3.95 -10.56
CA THR A 417 18.08 -4.21 -11.86
C THR A 417 17.49 -2.94 -12.45
N MET A 418 16.91 -2.06 -11.64
CA MET A 418 16.36 -0.80 -12.10
C MET A 418 17.44 0.19 -12.54
N ILE A 419 18.53 0.29 -11.79
CA ILE A 419 19.68 1.11 -12.20
C ILE A 419 20.23 0.60 -13.55
N VAL A 420 20.44 -0.71 -13.65
CA VAL A 420 20.92 -1.34 -14.90
C VAL A 420 19.93 -1.11 -16.04
N ALA A 421 18.63 -1.27 -15.79
CA ALA A 421 17.60 -1.06 -16.81
C ALA A 421 17.62 0.38 -17.34
N VAL A 422 17.71 1.37 -16.46
CA VAL A 422 17.80 2.80 -16.85
C VAL A 422 19.07 3.07 -17.65
N LEU A 423 20.20 2.42 -17.32
CA LEU A 423 21.46 2.60 -18.03
C LEU A 423 21.49 1.90 -19.40
N VAL A 424 20.88 0.71 -19.51
CA VAL A 424 20.93 -0.14 -20.72
C VAL A 424 19.94 0.28 -21.78
N VAL A 425 18.82 0.90 -21.44
CA VAL A 425 17.83 1.36 -22.42
C VAL A 425 18.44 2.40 -23.38
N ARG A 426 18.67 2.01 -24.63
CA ARG A 426 19.38 2.81 -25.64
C ARG A 426 18.49 3.36 -26.76
N SER A 427 17.18 3.07 -26.79
CA SER A 427 16.30 3.54 -27.85
C SER A 427 16.25 5.08 -27.89
N LYS A 428 16.16 5.65 -29.11
CA LYS A 428 16.09 7.11 -29.30
C LYS A 428 14.86 7.72 -28.59
N GLU A 429 13.75 7.00 -28.59
CA GLU A 429 12.48 7.42 -28.00
C GLU A 429 12.54 7.45 -26.48
N THR A 430 13.20 6.47 -25.86
CA THR A 430 13.32 6.39 -24.39
C THR A 430 14.46 7.24 -23.83
N ARG A 431 15.42 7.68 -24.66
CA ARG A 431 16.60 8.43 -24.19
C ARG A 431 16.23 9.74 -23.49
N ALA A 432 15.26 10.48 -24.03
CA ALA A 432 14.80 11.73 -23.42
C ALA A 432 14.15 11.46 -22.06
N TRP A 433 13.29 10.43 -21.98
CA TRP A 433 12.64 10.06 -20.74
C TRP A 433 13.61 9.48 -19.70
N ARG A 434 14.65 8.78 -20.13
CA ARG A 434 15.71 8.31 -19.23
C ARG A 434 16.41 9.46 -18.51
N LEU A 435 16.76 10.54 -19.23
CA LEU A 435 17.36 11.72 -18.64
C LEU A 435 16.40 12.37 -17.63
N PHE A 436 15.13 12.53 -18.00
CA PHE A 436 14.10 13.11 -17.15
C PHE A 436 13.89 12.28 -15.86
N ILE A 437 13.74 10.96 -15.98
CA ILE A 437 13.59 10.07 -14.81
C ILE A 437 14.85 10.02 -13.96
N GLY A 438 16.04 10.11 -14.58
CA GLY A 438 17.30 10.25 -13.81
C GLY A 438 17.30 11.51 -12.93
N MET A 439 16.82 12.64 -13.44
CA MET A 439 16.68 13.88 -12.66
C MET A 439 15.60 13.76 -11.59
N ILE A 440 14.47 13.07 -11.89
CA ILE A 440 13.44 12.74 -10.91
C ILE A 440 14.03 11.90 -9.76
N LEU A 441 14.84 10.90 -10.07
CA LEU A 441 15.50 10.08 -9.06
C LEU A 441 16.40 10.93 -8.14
N VAL A 442 17.15 11.87 -8.71
CA VAL A 442 17.94 12.84 -7.92
C VAL A 442 17.04 13.68 -7.02
N GLY A 443 15.89 14.15 -7.52
CA GLY A 443 14.91 14.90 -6.73
C GLY A 443 14.33 14.07 -5.56
N PHE A 444 13.99 12.80 -5.80
CA PHE A 444 13.54 11.90 -4.74
C PHE A 444 14.64 11.62 -3.69
N ILE A 445 15.88 11.42 -4.12
CA ILE A 445 17.01 11.26 -3.19
C ILE A 445 17.19 12.53 -2.35
N GLY A 446 17.07 13.71 -2.96
CA GLY A 446 17.08 14.99 -2.25
C GLY A 446 15.95 15.12 -1.24
N CYS A 447 14.73 14.68 -1.61
CA CYS A 447 13.58 14.65 -0.71
C CYS A 447 13.81 13.70 0.48
N LEU A 448 14.35 12.49 0.24
CA LEU A 448 14.73 11.55 1.28
C LEU A 448 15.76 12.15 2.23
N ALA A 449 16.79 12.82 1.69
CA ALA A 449 17.82 13.46 2.50
C ALA A 449 17.20 14.54 3.40
N LEU A 450 16.37 15.42 2.85
CA LEU A 450 15.72 16.47 3.63
C LEU A 450 14.77 15.91 4.69
N LEU A 451 13.92 14.93 4.37
CA LEU A 451 12.99 14.34 5.32
C LEU A 451 13.71 13.63 6.48
N SER A 452 14.81 12.94 6.20
CA SER A 452 15.52 12.14 7.21
C SER A 452 16.52 12.93 8.05
N THR A 453 16.91 14.13 7.62
CA THR A 453 17.98 14.90 8.31
C THR A 453 17.51 16.24 8.82
N SER A 454 16.42 16.82 8.28
CA SER A 454 16.03 18.21 8.57
C SER A 454 14.79 18.33 9.44
N PHE A 455 14.06 17.22 9.67
CA PHE A 455 12.77 17.26 10.36
C PHE A 455 12.71 16.29 11.53
N VAL A 456 12.11 16.75 12.63
CA VAL A 456 11.66 15.94 13.76
C VAL A 456 10.14 16.07 13.83
N PHE A 457 9.44 14.95 13.86
CA PHE A 457 7.99 14.88 13.96
C PHE A 457 7.61 14.67 15.43
N GLU A 458 7.05 15.68 16.08
CA GLU A 458 6.77 15.68 17.52
C GLU A 458 5.70 14.62 17.91
N ASP A 459 4.77 14.32 16.98
CA ASP A 459 3.70 13.35 17.22
C ASP A 459 4.14 11.89 16.94
N ILE A 460 5.42 11.67 16.63
CA ILE A 460 5.97 10.36 16.27
C ILE A 460 7.11 10.01 17.22
N ILE A 461 7.08 8.76 17.69
CA ILE A 461 8.10 8.24 18.57
C ILE A 461 9.49 8.17 17.92
N SER A 462 10.53 8.16 18.73
CA SER A 462 11.93 8.31 18.30
C SER A 462 12.37 7.31 17.23
N TYR A 463 11.99 6.04 17.36
CA TYR A 463 12.38 5.00 16.38
C TYR A 463 11.53 5.00 15.10
N GLU A 464 10.40 5.71 15.07
CA GLU A 464 9.55 5.88 13.88
C GLU A 464 9.81 7.19 13.13
N GLN A 465 10.74 8.05 13.59
CA GLN A 465 11.04 9.34 12.95
C GLN A 465 11.41 9.25 11.47
N LEU A 466 11.95 8.11 11.03
CA LEU A 466 12.32 7.87 9.62
C LEU A 466 11.17 7.28 8.78
N GLU A 467 10.00 7.03 9.36
CA GLU A 467 8.92 6.28 8.70
C GLU A 467 8.46 6.94 7.40
N PHE A 468 8.30 8.26 7.35
CA PHE A 468 7.93 8.96 6.11
C PHE A 468 9.02 8.85 5.03
N ALA A 469 10.28 8.93 5.41
CA ALA A 469 11.39 8.77 4.50
C ALA A 469 11.50 7.31 4.02
N LEU A 470 11.27 6.32 4.90
CA LEU A 470 11.23 4.91 4.54
C LEU A 470 10.09 4.58 3.56
N ARG A 471 8.89 5.11 3.82
CA ARG A 471 7.75 4.97 2.88
C ARG A 471 8.07 5.56 1.51
N LEU A 472 8.67 6.75 1.46
CA LEU A 472 9.08 7.36 0.19
C LEU A 472 10.20 6.56 -0.49
N ARG A 473 11.16 6.00 0.27
CA ARG A 473 12.19 5.10 -0.25
C ARG A 473 11.58 3.88 -0.94
N HIS A 474 10.51 3.30 -0.38
CA HIS A 474 9.82 2.16 -0.96
C HIS A 474 9.16 2.47 -2.31
N ALA A 475 8.90 3.73 -2.62
CA ALA A 475 8.37 4.14 -3.93
C ALA A 475 9.46 4.19 -5.03
N LEU A 476 10.74 4.31 -4.67
CA LEU A 476 11.84 4.47 -5.65
C LEU A 476 11.97 3.30 -6.64
N PRO A 477 11.91 2.01 -6.24
CA PRO A 477 11.98 0.90 -7.16
C PRO A 477 10.94 0.97 -8.29
N TYR A 478 9.76 1.53 -8.02
CA TYR A 478 8.70 1.66 -9.02
C TYR A 478 9.04 2.68 -10.12
N LEU A 479 9.93 3.65 -9.86
CA LEU A 479 10.44 4.56 -10.89
C LEU A 479 11.23 3.82 -11.99
N GLY A 480 11.94 2.78 -11.62
CA GLY A 480 12.73 1.97 -12.54
C GLY A 480 11.94 0.89 -13.28
N LEU A 481 10.77 0.49 -12.76
CA LEU A 481 10.00 -0.63 -13.27
C LEU A 481 9.64 -0.53 -14.77
N PRO A 482 9.16 0.62 -15.31
CA PRO A 482 8.91 0.75 -16.74
C PRO A 482 10.18 0.55 -17.57
N PHE A 483 11.33 1.03 -17.11
CA PHE A 483 12.60 0.86 -17.82
C PHE A 483 13.09 -0.59 -17.78
N LEU A 484 12.91 -1.29 -16.67
CA LEU A 484 13.17 -2.72 -16.59
C LEU A 484 12.36 -3.48 -17.64
N CYS A 485 11.06 -3.20 -17.72
CA CYS A 485 10.20 -3.83 -18.70
C CYS A 485 10.58 -3.48 -20.15
N VAL A 486 10.95 -2.22 -20.42
CA VAL A 486 11.45 -1.79 -21.75
C VAL A 486 12.77 -2.51 -22.07
N ALA A 487 13.70 -2.61 -21.14
CA ALA A 487 14.98 -3.30 -21.32
C ALA A 487 14.77 -4.77 -21.66
N VAL A 488 13.97 -5.47 -20.86
CA VAL A 488 13.66 -6.90 -21.08
C VAL A 488 12.88 -7.08 -22.38
N SER A 489 11.87 -6.25 -22.66
CA SER A 489 11.13 -6.28 -23.93
C SER A 489 12.04 -6.11 -25.14
N SER A 490 13.00 -5.17 -25.07
CA SER A 490 13.98 -4.96 -26.14
C SER A 490 14.93 -6.14 -26.31
N LEU A 491 15.36 -6.79 -25.22
CA LEU A 491 16.17 -8.00 -25.28
C LEU A 491 15.40 -9.16 -25.94
N LEU A 492 14.15 -9.36 -25.56
CA LEU A 492 13.28 -10.38 -26.12
C LEU A 492 13.04 -10.18 -27.64
N ALA A 493 12.95 -8.92 -28.08
CA ALA A 493 12.76 -8.58 -29.49
C ALA A 493 13.98 -8.92 -30.36
N HIS A 494 15.19 -8.91 -29.79
CA HIS A 494 16.46 -9.14 -30.53
C HIS A 494 17.02 -10.55 -30.35
N ARG A 495 16.70 -11.22 -29.24
CA ARG A 495 17.23 -12.55 -28.92
C ARG A 495 16.10 -13.51 -28.53
N LYS A 496 15.65 -14.29 -29.50
CA LYS A 496 14.62 -15.31 -29.26
C LYS A 496 15.02 -16.34 -28.19
N ASP A 497 16.32 -16.58 -28.04
CA ASP A 497 16.90 -17.52 -27.06
C ASP A 497 16.66 -17.12 -25.61
N TRP A 498 16.43 -15.84 -25.32
CA TRP A 498 16.08 -15.37 -23.97
C TRP A 498 14.71 -15.85 -23.45
N LEU A 499 13.91 -16.38 -24.36
CA LEU A 499 12.69 -17.13 -24.01
C LEU A 499 12.94 -18.64 -23.91
N SER A 500 14.19 -19.09 -23.91
CA SER A 500 14.53 -20.47 -23.57
C SER A 500 14.20 -20.77 -22.11
N LEU A 501 14.10 -22.03 -21.77
CA LEU A 501 13.68 -22.47 -20.44
C LEU A 501 14.57 -21.90 -19.31
N GLY A 502 15.90 -21.81 -19.54
CA GLY A 502 16.84 -21.35 -18.53
C GLY A 502 16.55 -19.94 -17.98
N PRO A 503 16.51 -18.87 -18.81
CA PRO A 503 16.14 -17.53 -18.37
C PRO A 503 14.74 -17.43 -17.76
N ILE A 504 13.75 -18.18 -18.27
CA ILE A 504 12.40 -18.22 -17.68
C ILE A 504 12.46 -18.78 -16.26
N VAL A 505 13.14 -19.91 -16.05
CA VAL A 505 13.31 -20.49 -14.72
C VAL A 505 14.05 -19.54 -13.79
N ALA A 506 15.15 -18.93 -14.24
CA ALA A 506 15.91 -17.98 -13.44
C ALA A 506 15.04 -16.78 -13.00
N ALA A 507 14.28 -16.21 -13.93
CA ALA A 507 13.37 -15.12 -13.61
C ALA A 507 12.23 -15.56 -12.66
N SER A 508 11.69 -16.77 -12.84
CA SER A 508 10.67 -17.34 -11.94
C SER A 508 11.22 -17.58 -10.54
N VAL A 509 12.48 -18.01 -10.39
CA VAL A 509 13.15 -18.10 -9.09
C VAL A 509 13.23 -16.71 -8.43
N LEU A 510 13.63 -15.68 -9.17
CA LEU A 510 13.70 -14.32 -8.65
C LEU A 510 12.32 -13.79 -8.21
N LEU A 511 11.25 -14.10 -8.96
CA LEU A 511 9.88 -13.75 -8.57
C LEU A 511 9.43 -14.52 -7.32
N THR A 512 9.82 -15.79 -7.18
CA THR A 512 9.53 -16.58 -5.97
C THR A 512 10.25 -16.00 -4.75
N VAL A 513 11.50 -15.58 -4.89
CA VAL A 513 12.23 -14.87 -3.82
C VAL A 513 11.56 -13.54 -3.50
N SER A 514 11.16 -12.77 -4.51
CA SER A 514 10.42 -11.51 -4.32
C SER A 514 9.11 -11.75 -3.58
N TRP A 515 8.39 -12.83 -3.90
CA TRP A 515 7.15 -13.21 -3.20
C TRP A 515 7.39 -13.55 -1.73
N TYR A 516 8.44 -14.32 -1.44
CA TYR A 516 8.83 -14.67 -0.06
C TYR A 516 9.12 -13.42 0.78
N VAL A 517 9.96 -12.51 0.27
CA VAL A 517 10.37 -11.30 1.01
C VAL A 517 9.35 -10.17 0.97
N THR A 518 8.26 -10.30 0.20
CA THR A 518 7.15 -9.35 0.19
C THR A 518 6.35 -9.40 1.49
N TYR A 519 6.15 -10.58 2.03
CA TYR A 519 5.44 -10.78 3.29
C TYR A 519 6.40 -10.85 4.47
N PRO A 520 5.91 -10.61 5.69
CA PRO A 520 6.73 -10.78 6.89
C PRO A 520 7.36 -12.17 6.93
N THR A 521 8.63 -12.23 7.29
CA THR A 521 9.40 -13.48 7.39
C THR A 521 9.77 -13.74 8.84
N ASP A 522 9.77 -15.00 9.23
CA ASP A 522 10.22 -15.50 10.53
C ASP A 522 11.32 -16.52 10.28
N ASP A 523 12.48 -16.02 9.85
CA ASP A 523 13.64 -16.83 9.52
C ASP A 523 14.88 -16.36 10.29
N PRO A 524 15.98 -17.13 10.30
CA PRO A 524 17.18 -16.79 11.07
C PRO A 524 17.83 -15.46 10.71
N LYS A 525 17.54 -14.89 9.54
CA LYS A 525 18.09 -13.60 9.08
C LYS A 525 17.18 -12.43 9.42
N ALA A 526 15.88 -12.64 9.37
CA ALA A 526 14.91 -11.60 9.61
C ALA A 526 13.78 -12.15 10.48
N TYR A 527 13.74 -11.70 11.73
CA TYR A 527 12.54 -11.87 12.55
C TYR A 527 11.50 -10.91 12.00
N GLY A 528 10.43 -11.45 11.46
CA GLY A 528 9.38 -10.63 10.91
C GLY A 528 8.64 -9.91 12.02
N PHE A 529 8.82 -8.59 12.08
CA PHE A 529 7.81 -7.74 12.65
C PHE A 529 6.73 -7.58 11.59
N GLY A 530 5.80 -8.54 11.57
CA GLY A 530 4.60 -8.49 10.74
C GLY A 530 3.38 -8.63 11.61
N PRO A 531 3.28 -7.85 12.71
CA PRO A 531 2.16 -7.99 13.60
C PRO A 531 0.89 -7.59 12.85
N SER A 532 -0.06 -8.50 12.86
CA SER A 532 -1.41 -8.26 12.39
C SER A 532 -2.34 -8.37 13.58
N VAL A 533 -3.42 -7.59 13.56
CA VAL A 533 -4.47 -7.71 14.57
C VAL A 533 -5.02 -9.12 14.57
N SER A 534 -5.05 -9.75 15.73
CA SER A 534 -5.53 -11.10 15.95
C SER A 534 -6.90 -11.11 16.63
N GLU A 535 -7.54 -12.27 16.65
CA GLU A 535 -8.77 -12.49 17.44
C GLU A 535 -8.52 -12.30 18.95
N ALA A 536 -7.30 -12.60 19.43
CA ALA A 536 -6.94 -12.36 20.82
C ALA A 536 -6.90 -10.86 21.15
N ASP A 537 -6.42 -9.99 20.24
CA ASP A 537 -6.48 -8.55 20.41
C ASP A 537 -7.92 -8.04 20.49
N VAL A 538 -8.79 -8.50 19.58
CA VAL A 538 -10.22 -8.15 19.59
C VAL A 538 -10.89 -8.60 20.89
N ARG A 539 -10.67 -9.84 21.32
CA ARG A 539 -11.24 -10.33 22.59
C ARG A 539 -10.70 -9.56 23.78
N ALA A 540 -9.42 -9.23 23.79
CA ALA A 540 -8.79 -8.53 24.91
C ALA A 540 -9.40 -7.16 25.15
N VAL A 541 -9.68 -6.39 24.08
CA VAL A 541 -10.30 -5.07 24.23
C VAL A 541 -11.73 -5.19 24.76
N HIS A 542 -12.48 -6.21 24.38
CA HIS A 542 -13.80 -6.48 24.95
C HIS A 542 -13.73 -6.91 26.42
N VAL A 543 -12.76 -7.75 26.81
CA VAL A 543 -12.54 -8.14 28.21
C VAL A 543 -12.18 -6.94 29.07
N VAL A 544 -11.31 -6.04 28.59
CA VAL A 544 -10.97 -4.81 29.32
C VAL A 544 -12.19 -3.93 29.51
N GLU A 545 -13.01 -3.76 28.47
CA GLU A 545 -14.25 -2.96 28.55
C GLU A 545 -15.25 -3.55 29.55
N GLU A 546 -15.40 -4.87 29.56
CA GLU A 546 -16.27 -5.58 30.52
C GLU A 546 -15.77 -5.43 31.94
N LEU A 547 -14.47 -5.55 32.18
CA LEU A 547 -13.86 -5.43 33.51
C LEU A 547 -13.89 -4.01 34.07
N SER A 548 -13.76 -3.00 33.22
CA SER A 548 -13.80 -1.60 33.61
C SER A 548 -15.21 -1.13 33.95
N GLY A 549 -16.24 -1.77 33.37
CA GLY A 549 -17.63 -1.38 33.53
C GLY A 549 -17.89 0.01 32.97
N SER A 550 -18.45 0.92 33.82
CA SER A 550 -18.70 2.31 33.42
C SER A 550 -17.60 3.28 33.86
N GLU A 551 -16.57 2.79 34.54
CA GLU A 551 -15.49 3.68 35.02
C GLU A 551 -14.46 3.97 33.93
N PRO A 552 -13.97 5.21 33.83
CA PRO A 552 -12.90 5.53 32.90
C PRO A 552 -11.60 4.81 33.30
N TYR A 553 -10.85 4.39 32.31
CA TYR A 553 -9.61 3.63 32.47
C TYR A 553 -8.58 4.02 31.40
N ILE A 554 -7.35 3.57 31.57
CA ILE A 554 -6.34 3.55 30.51
C ILE A 554 -5.86 2.14 30.24
N ALA A 555 -5.49 1.87 29.00
CA ALA A 555 -4.87 0.62 28.59
C ALA A 555 -3.56 0.90 27.89
N LEU A 556 -2.45 0.46 28.45
CA LEU A 556 -1.14 0.52 27.81
C LEU A 556 -0.95 -0.74 26.98
N SER A 557 -0.83 -0.59 25.67
CA SER A 557 -0.78 -1.70 24.74
C SER A 557 0.04 -1.36 23.49
N ASN A 558 0.38 -2.39 22.72
CA ASN A 558 0.98 -2.20 21.40
C ASN A 558 -0.04 -1.67 20.38
N GLN A 559 0.45 -1.37 19.19
CA GLN A 559 -0.35 -0.79 18.08
C GLN A 559 -1.48 -1.72 17.61
N MET A 560 -1.29 -3.06 17.63
CA MET A 560 -2.30 -4.03 17.19
C MET A 560 -3.53 -4.01 18.08
N THR A 561 -3.33 -4.11 19.38
CA THR A 561 -4.42 -4.07 20.35
C THR A 561 -5.10 -2.69 20.37
N SER A 562 -4.32 -1.61 20.24
CA SER A 562 -4.87 -0.25 20.13
C SER A 562 -5.74 -0.08 18.86
N ALA A 563 -5.30 -0.63 17.73
CA ALA A 563 -6.07 -0.60 16.48
C ALA A 563 -7.35 -1.45 16.56
N ALA A 564 -7.28 -2.60 17.25
CA ALA A 564 -8.46 -3.42 17.55
C ALA A 564 -9.50 -2.63 18.37
N HIS A 565 -9.06 -1.93 19.42
CA HIS A 565 -9.94 -1.08 20.21
C HIS A 565 -10.64 -0.01 19.39
N LEU A 566 -9.88 0.71 18.56
CA LEU A 566 -10.47 1.73 17.68
C LEU A 566 -11.50 1.17 16.71
N GLN A 567 -11.26 -0.02 16.18
CA GLN A 567 -12.22 -0.65 15.26
C GLN A 567 -13.50 -1.08 15.96
N GLU A 568 -13.40 -1.59 17.21
CA GLU A 568 -14.55 -2.12 17.96
C GLU A 568 -15.37 -1.01 18.63
N PHE A 569 -14.71 0.02 19.18
CA PHE A 569 -15.35 1.07 19.98
C PHE A 569 -15.28 2.47 19.37
N GLY A 570 -14.58 2.66 18.26
CA GLY A 570 -14.43 3.94 17.61
C GLY A 570 -13.63 4.96 18.42
N PHE A 571 -13.90 6.24 18.19
CA PHE A 571 -13.19 7.37 18.82
C PHE A 571 -13.94 7.98 20.01
N ALA A 572 -15.02 7.36 20.47
CA ALA A 572 -15.85 7.90 21.56
C ALA A 572 -15.24 7.71 22.96
N LYS A 573 -14.35 6.72 23.13
CA LYS A 573 -13.70 6.41 24.41
C LYS A 573 -12.50 7.32 24.65
N THR A 574 -12.74 8.50 25.22
CA THR A 574 -11.72 9.53 25.46
C THR A 574 -11.78 10.06 26.89
N ILE A 575 -10.65 10.51 27.37
CA ILE A 575 -10.48 11.28 28.62
C ILE A 575 -10.18 12.71 28.21
N ASP A 576 -10.93 13.67 28.76
CA ASP A 576 -10.59 15.09 28.60
C ASP A 576 -9.38 15.43 29.47
N LYS A 577 -8.30 15.82 28.83
CA LYS A 577 -7.11 16.32 29.50
C LYS A 577 -6.77 17.73 29.03
N ASN A 578 -7.03 18.72 29.88
CA ASN A 578 -6.74 20.13 29.57
C ASN A 578 -7.38 20.62 28.26
N GLY A 579 -8.60 20.15 27.96
CA GLY A 579 -9.32 20.50 26.73
C GLY A 579 -8.87 19.73 25.49
N LYS A 580 -8.01 18.71 25.64
CA LYS A 580 -7.63 17.77 24.59
C LYS A 580 -8.21 16.38 24.90
N ASN A 581 -8.91 15.79 23.96
CA ASN A 581 -9.42 14.42 24.07
C ASN A 581 -8.29 13.42 23.86
N MET A 582 -7.95 12.67 24.90
CA MET A 582 -6.99 11.56 24.85
C MET A 582 -7.75 10.25 24.79
N LEU A 583 -7.40 9.36 23.85
CA LEU A 583 -7.98 8.03 23.75
C LEU A 583 -7.57 7.15 24.95
N TYR A 584 -8.38 6.16 25.31
CA TYR A 584 -8.07 5.21 26.39
C TYR A 584 -6.87 4.32 26.06
N TYR A 585 -6.58 4.10 24.80
CA TYR A 585 -5.47 3.32 24.27
C TYR A 585 -4.42 4.23 23.60
N PRO A 586 -3.15 3.80 23.55
CA PRO A 586 -2.05 4.63 23.03
C PRO A 586 -2.07 4.78 21.51
N VAL A 587 -2.82 5.75 21.04
CA VAL A 587 -2.89 6.20 19.65
C VAL A 587 -2.94 7.74 19.65
N PRO A 588 -2.04 8.44 18.96
CA PRO A 588 -0.88 7.99 18.18
C PRO A 588 0.29 7.51 19.04
N THR A 589 1.30 6.87 18.42
CA THR A 589 2.50 6.35 19.10
C THR A 589 3.40 7.43 19.72
N GLY A 590 3.34 8.68 19.24
CA GLY A 590 4.00 9.82 19.86
C GLY A 590 3.31 10.33 21.14
N GLY A 591 2.12 9.81 21.47
CA GLY A 591 1.35 10.23 22.63
C GLY A 591 1.91 9.74 23.98
N ASP A 592 1.54 10.44 25.07
CA ASP A 592 2.07 10.15 26.40
C ASP A 592 1.77 8.71 26.89
N LEU A 593 0.61 8.14 26.54
CA LEU A 593 0.29 6.76 26.92
C LEU A 593 1.24 5.74 26.28
N TYR A 594 1.68 5.99 25.03
CA TYR A 594 2.63 5.10 24.38
C TYR A 594 4.03 5.21 24.99
N ARG A 595 4.43 6.39 25.50
CA ARG A 595 5.68 6.55 26.22
C ARG A 595 5.69 5.75 27.54
N PHE A 596 4.58 5.75 28.29
CA PHE A 596 4.47 4.88 29.47
C PHE A 596 4.50 3.40 29.11
N TYR A 597 3.89 3.00 27.98
CA TYR A 597 3.99 1.64 27.46
C TYR A 597 5.45 1.26 27.19
N GLU A 598 6.21 2.12 26.51
CA GLU A 598 7.63 1.88 26.22
C GLU A 598 8.49 1.82 27.48
N GLU A 599 8.31 2.74 28.42
CA GLU A 599 9.03 2.71 29.70
C GLU A 599 8.92 1.34 30.38
N ILE A 600 7.73 0.73 30.37
CA ILE A 600 7.52 -0.61 30.93
C ILE A 600 8.21 -1.69 30.09
N VAL A 601 8.09 -1.61 28.77
CA VAL A 601 8.71 -2.58 27.84
C VAL A 601 10.24 -2.52 27.90
N GLU A 602 10.81 -1.35 28.12
CA GLU A 602 12.26 -1.14 28.25
C GLU A 602 12.82 -1.51 29.66
N GLY A 603 11.97 -1.93 30.58
CA GLY A 603 12.39 -2.49 31.87
C GLY A 603 12.36 -1.52 33.04
N SER A 604 11.57 -0.44 32.97
CA SER A 604 11.31 0.46 34.09
C SER A 604 10.49 -0.21 35.19
N PHE A 605 10.40 0.43 36.37
CA PHE A 605 9.58 -0.04 37.47
C PHE A 605 8.10 -0.05 37.10
N VAL A 606 7.56 -1.24 36.78
CA VAL A 606 6.22 -1.42 36.23
C VAL A 606 5.15 -0.75 37.09
N GLU A 607 5.16 -0.97 38.39
CA GLU A 607 4.15 -0.45 39.33
C GLU A 607 4.16 1.07 39.37
N ASP A 608 5.34 1.68 39.50
CA ASP A 608 5.50 3.13 39.51
C ASP A 608 5.05 3.77 38.20
N THR A 609 5.46 3.19 37.07
CA THR A 609 5.06 3.68 35.75
C THR A 609 3.55 3.58 35.52
N MET A 610 2.91 2.48 35.92
CA MET A 610 1.45 2.35 35.87
C MET A 610 0.74 3.36 36.75
N GLN A 611 1.22 3.62 37.97
CA GLN A 611 0.64 4.61 38.88
C GLN A 611 0.76 6.02 38.26
N ARG A 612 1.94 6.38 37.74
CA ARG A 612 2.15 7.66 37.03
C ARG A 612 1.23 7.81 35.81
N ALA A 613 1.04 6.75 35.03
CA ALA A 613 0.16 6.77 33.88
C ALA A 613 -1.31 6.96 34.28
N MET A 614 -1.79 6.26 35.32
CA MET A 614 -3.14 6.43 35.86
C MET A 614 -3.34 7.82 36.49
N GLU A 615 -2.35 8.34 37.19
CA GLU A 615 -2.37 9.71 37.73
C GLU A 615 -2.38 10.74 36.62
N PHE A 616 -1.54 10.57 35.62
CA PHE A 616 -1.52 11.41 34.44
C PHE A 616 -2.90 11.47 33.76
N ALA A 617 -3.58 10.34 33.59
CA ALA A 617 -4.90 10.26 32.98
C ALA A 617 -6.05 10.64 33.93
N GLY A 618 -5.82 10.70 35.25
CA GLY A 618 -6.85 10.97 36.24
C GLY A 618 -7.85 9.82 36.43
N VAL A 619 -7.42 8.57 36.24
CA VAL A 619 -8.26 7.37 36.33
C VAL A 619 -7.88 6.50 37.51
N SER A 620 -8.84 5.67 37.96
CA SER A 620 -8.67 4.70 39.06
C SER A 620 -8.18 3.33 38.62
N GLN A 621 -8.33 3.01 37.33
CA GLN A 621 -8.02 1.70 36.76
C GLN A 621 -7.06 1.85 35.56
N GLY A 622 -6.06 0.96 35.52
CA GLY A 622 -5.13 0.84 34.41
C GLY A 622 -4.94 -0.60 34.01
N TYR A 623 -4.73 -0.83 32.74
CA TYR A 623 -4.48 -2.15 32.15
C TYR A 623 -3.19 -2.12 31.35
N PHE A 624 -2.38 -3.18 31.46
CA PHE A 624 -1.26 -3.42 30.55
C PHE A 624 -1.54 -4.66 29.73
N LEU A 625 -1.47 -4.56 28.40
CA LEU A 625 -1.76 -5.65 27.48
C LEU A 625 -0.47 -6.10 26.80
N LEU A 626 -0.06 -7.34 27.03
CA LEU A 626 1.19 -7.92 26.54
C LEU A 626 0.90 -9.03 25.54
N SER A 627 1.36 -8.86 24.30
CA SER A 627 1.28 -9.91 23.28
C SER A 627 2.28 -11.02 23.55
N GLY A 628 1.79 -12.27 23.67
CA GLY A 628 2.60 -13.43 24.03
C GLY A 628 3.59 -13.87 22.95
N TYR A 629 3.40 -13.43 21.70
CA TYR A 629 4.32 -13.73 20.60
C TYR A 629 5.55 -12.82 20.54
N TRP A 630 5.55 -11.73 21.35
CA TRP A 630 6.71 -10.85 21.40
C TRP A 630 7.89 -11.53 22.09
N TRP A 631 9.10 -11.42 21.54
CA TRP A 631 10.29 -12.10 22.03
C TRP A 631 10.65 -11.77 23.50
N GLY A 632 10.31 -10.57 23.97
CA GLY A 632 10.50 -10.12 25.35
C GLY A 632 9.31 -10.42 26.27
N ALA A 633 8.27 -11.12 25.80
CA ALA A 633 7.04 -11.32 26.56
C ALA A 633 7.23 -12.14 27.84
N GLU A 634 8.02 -13.22 27.80
CA GLU A 634 8.18 -14.12 28.93
C GLU A 634 8.83 -13.45 30.15
N PRO A 635 10.02 -12.80 30.05
CA PRO A 635 10.62 -12.10 31.19
C PRO A 635 9.74 -10.95 31.69
N LEU A 636 9.13 -10.16 30.79
CA LEU A 636 8.26 -9.04 31.17
C LEU A 636 6.97 -9.53 31.84
N SER A 637 6.40 -10.66 31.40
CA SER A 637 5.22 -11.29 31.99
C SER A 637 5.43 -11.64 33.45
N HIS A 638 6.61 -12.14 33.84
CA HIS A 638 6.94 -12.45 35.23
C HIS A 638 6.92 -11.20 36.12
N ILE A 639 7.48 -10.09 35.62
CA ILE A 639 7.53 -8.81 36.35
C ILE A 639 6.11 -8.22 36.48
N LEU A 640 5.37 -8.18 35.37
CA LEU A 640 3.99 -7.68 35.33
C LEU A 640 3.06 -8.49 36.26
N LYS A 641 3.19 -9.82 36.27
CA LYS A 641 2.39 -10.69 37.14
C LYS A 641 2.64 -10.48 38.62
N ALA A 642 3.88 -10.09 38.98
CA ALA A 642 4.22 -9.81 40.38
C ALA A 642 3.69 -8.45 40.84
N ALA A 643 3.54 -7.49 39.93
CA ALA A 643 3.13 -6.12 40.23
C ALA A 643 1.61 -5.88 40.08
N ALA A 644 0.91 -6.68 39.24
CA ALA A 644 -0.49 -6.50 38.94
C ALA A 644 -1.43 -7.04 40.01
N ASP A 645 -2.58 -6.40 40.20
CA ASP A 645 -3.66 -6.89 41.09
C ASP A 645 -4.32 -8.14 40.52
N GLN A 646 -4.43 -8.25 39.23
CA GLN A 646 -5.06 -9.36 38.53
C GLN A 646 -4.38 -9.64 37.17
N THR A 647 -4.25 -10.90 36.80
CA THR A 647 -3.77 -11.35 35.49
C THR A 647 -4.82 -12.18 34.78
N ILE A 648 -5.13 -11.85 33.55
CA ILE A 648 -6.09 -12.56 32.70
C ILE A 648 -5.39 -12.99 31.43
N ILE A 649 -5.65 -14.22 30.99
CA ILE A 649 -5.07 -14.80 29.79
C ILE A 649 -6.17 -14.87 28.73
N VAL A 650 -5.90 -14.29 27.55
CA VAL A 650 -6.80 -14.29 26.40
C VAL A 650 -6.23 -15.18 25.30
N GLY A 651 -7.09 -15.97 24.68
CA GLY A 651 -6.67 -16.97 23.69
C GLY A 651 -5.80 -18.07 24.32
N ASN A 652 -5.03 -18.76 23.52
CA ASN A 652 -4.11 -19.81 23.98
C ASN A 652 -2.74 -19.20 24.35
N ARG A 653 -2.72 -18.29 25.35
CA ARG A 653 -1.57 -17.47 25.77
C ARG A 653 -1.09 -16.50 24.68
N GLU A 654 -1.96 -16.08 23.79
CA GLU A 654 -1.63 -15.13 22.75
C GLU A 654 -1.54 -13.71 23.27
N LEU A 655 -2.35 -13.39 24.33
CA LEU A 655 -2.35 -12.08 24.96
C LEU A 655 -2.61 -12.19 26.45
N PHE A 656 -1.89 -11.39 27.24
CA PHE A 656 -2.03 -11.27 28.68
C PHE A 656 -2.52 -9.88 29.04
N ILE A 657 -3.53 -9.79 29.92
CA ILE A 657 -4.06 -8.55 30.48
C ILE A 657 -3.67 -8.48 31.95
N TYR A 658 -2.98 -7.41 32.35
CA TYR A 658 -2.59 -7.11 33.70
C TYR A 658 -3.39 -5.91 34.21
N ARG A 659 -4.18 -6.07 35.24
CA ARG A 659 -4.98 -5.01 35.84
C ARG A 659 -4.24 -4.38 37.00
N PHE A 660 -4.31 -3.06 37.08
CA PHE A 660 -3.77 -2.23 38.18
C PHE A 660 -4.84 -1.29 38.70
N SER A 661 -4.86 -1.12 40.00
CA SER A 661 -5.70 -0.14 40.69
C SER A 661 -4.82 1.00 41.19
N ARG A 662 -5.34 2.21 41.16
CA ARG A 662 -4.61 3.38 41.69
C ARG A 662 -4.50 3.23 43.22
N LYS A 663 -3.28 3.30 43.75
CA LYS A 663 -3.03 3.37 45.17
C LYS A 663 -3.31 4.79 45.65
N LEU A 664 -4.24 4.94 46.63
CA LEU A 664 -4.61 6.22 47.22
C LEU A 664 -3.50 6.72 48.15
#